data_c2178d0fd6b5b3ecdd25dce8e3b38404
#
_entry.id   c2178d0fd6b5b3ecdd25dce8e3b38404
#
_cell.length_a   1.000
_cell.length_b   1.000
_cell.length_c   1.000
_cell.angle_alpha   90.00
_cell.angle_beta   90.00
_cell.angle_gamma   90.00
#
_symmetry.space_group_name_H-M   'P 1'
#
loop_
_entity.id
_entity.type
_entity.pdbx_description
1 polymer ?
#
loop_
_entity_poly.entity_id
_entity_poly.type
_entity_poly.pdbx_seq_one_letter_code
_entity_poly.pdbx_strand_id
1 'polypeptide(L)'
;MRPISSSRANTLIGTIALLVCACTAAAVAQSTSQGKRFPNNEDLRHIRSLEDPQLSPDGRFVLANVVEPTVDSAQRHLWIVDVASGASRQLTFSPSKSNRGESRGRWSADGRFVFFTARRGDETQLFKLAMAGGEAVPFDLKIVPPVDASREPGAVDGSLDTTAAKPVEIDVSNYMLSPDGAYAAIVARDPATPGEKKQETDKADAVWVDHDAHGERLYLLDLRSGALAPTGVPPNVERAVWSHASDRLVAISGAMNNAGDLGPADTAWMLTVAAPSHPTRLSTVPPTVESVVWSADDSRLFLTAQAQADTPPGYADLYVLTLASGAIKDLSKSFRGSIESAALDDGASVIAAATQGTEGGYARVDPASGVLTPIQLGTGFVMQLATNARRTGWVYVRTSGDEPLAIYHTSSLDKPGTRLSLPAAAGDWRAVKPKLVHWTSDALTIEGLLYLPPEASSRRVPLVVNVHGGPAGGWRNAYQPLTQLFAGLGWAVLEPNPRGSTGYGASIVAANKNDLGGGDYRDVMRGVDAVIATDSIDASKLALIGYSYGGEMAGFVEGKTDRFKAIVSGAPVIDQFSEYGTEDESWYDRWYFGKPWERVTDAWRQSPLSGVGHAKTPFLLLQGQVDATDPLGQSLEMYRALRQQGVPVQLVTYPRENHGPLSLGINGAPSLEPWHGFDARQR
;
A
#
# COMPACT_ATOMS: atom_id res chain seq x y z
N MET A 1 -48.89 -17.03 9.93
CA MET A 1 -47.81 -16.15 9.45
C MET A 1 -48.32 -15.42 8.24
N ARG A 2 -48.60 -14.14 8.39
CA ARG A 2 -49.04 -13.30 7.27
C ARG A 2 -47.82 -12.58 6.69
N PRO A 3 -47.70 -12.40 5.37
CA PRO A 3 -46.57 -11.73 4.78
C PRO A 3 -46.62 -10.23 5.12
N ILE A 4 -45.52 -9.70 5.65
CA ILE A 4 -45.32 -8.25 5.87
C ILE A 4 -45.15 -7.62 4.51
N SER A 5 -45.98 -6.61 4.21
CA SER A 5 -46.03 -5.95 2.91
C SER A 5 -44.67 -5.27 2.58
N SER A 6 -44.11 -5.67 1.48
CA SER A 6 -42.83 -5.22 0.90
C SER A 6 -42.79 -3.75 0.42
N SER A 7 -43.82 -2.95 0.64
CA SER A 7 -43.95 -1.65 0.00
C SER A 7 -43.13 -0.51 0.63
N ARG A 8 -42.77 -0.59 1.92
CA ARG A 8 -41.97 0.47 2.62
C ARG A 8 -40.46 0.29 2.46
N ALA A 9 -39.98 -0.95 2.44
CA ALA A 9 -38.56 -1.23 2.18
C ALA A 9 -38.15 -0.85 0.74
N ASN A 10 -39.00 -1.16 -0.21
CA ASN A 10 -38.73 -0.85 -1.63
C ASN A 10 -38.73 0.66 -1.94
N THR A 11 -39.46 1.49 -1.17
CA THR A 11 -39.46 2.94 -1.39
C THR A 11 -38.16 3.61 -0.87
N LEU A 12 -37.56 3.09 0.21
CA LEU A 12 -36.32 3.65 0.75
C LEU A 12 -35.08 3.19 -0.05
N ILE A 13 -35.05 1.92 -0.47
CA ILE A 13 -34.02 1.40 -1.38
C ILE A 13 -34.12 2.10 -2.73
N GLY A 14 -35.32 2.34 -3.22
CA GLY A 14 -35.58 3.17 -4.40
C GLY A 14 -35.08 4.60 -4.27
N THR A 15 -35.03 5.17 -3.06
CA THR A 15 -34.57 6.54 -2.83
C THR A 15 -33.03 6.63 -2.87
N ILE A 16 -32.32 5.60 -2.41
CA ILE A 16 -30.85 5.53 -2.54
C ILE A 16 -30.47 5.28 -4.01
N ALA A 17 -31.15 4.35 -4.69
CA ALA A 17 -30.97 4.11 -6.11
C ALA A 17 -31.43 5.31 -6.98
N LEU A 18 -32.50 6.01 -6.59
CA LEU A 18 -32.97 7.23 -7.26
C LEU A 18 -32.05 8.44 -7.00
N LEU A 19 -31.39 8.55 -5.85
CA LEU A 19 -30.39 9.60 -5.66
C LEU A 19 -29.15 9.35 -6.55
N VAL A 20 -28.76 8.11 -6.76
CA VAL A 20 -27.67 7.76 -7.68
C VAL A 20 -28.13 7.82 -9.15
N CYS A 21 -29.35 7.34 -9.49
CA CYS A 21 -29.88 7.40 -10.85
C CYS A 21 -30.38 8.80 -11.27
N ALA A 22 -30.92 9.61 -10.35
CA ALA A 22 -31.24 11.01 -10.66
C ALA A 22 -29.96 11.83 -10.96
N CYS A 23 -28.82 11.45 -10.35
CA CYS A 23 -27.51 12.03 -10.68
C CYS A 23 -27.02 11.62 -12.06
N THR A 24 -27.29 10.40 -12.54
CA THR A 24 -26.88 9.97 -13.89
C THR A 24 -27.72 10.62 -15.00
N ALA A 25 -29.01 10.87 -14.78
CA ALA A 25 -29.86 11.59 -15.74
C ALA A 25 -29.54 13.10 -15.78
N ALA A 26 -29.10 13.69 -14.65
CA ALA A 26 -28.64 15.07 -14.61
C ALA A 26 -27.24 15.26 -15.23
N ALA A 27 -26.38 14.22 -15.18
CA ALA A 27 -25.05 14.27 -15.77
C ALA A 27 -25.06 14.25 -17.31
N VAL A 28 -26.13 13.73 -17.94
CA VAL A 28 -26.29 13.72 -19.42
C VAL A 28 -26.76 15.09 -19.95
N ALA A 29 -27.30 15.98 -19.10
CA ALA A 29 -27.83 17.28 -19.51
C ALA A 29 -26.82 18.46 -19.36
N GLN A 30 -25.58 18.22 -18.92
CA GLN A 30 -24.54 19.26 -18.81
C GLN A 30 -23.51 19.16 -19.95
N SER A 31 -23.96 19.31 -21.19
CA SER A 31 -23.03 19.60 -22.28
C SER A 31 -23.17 21.06 -22.72
N THR A 32 -22.01 21.63 -23.02
CA THR A 32 -21.76 22.93 -23.68
C THR A 32 -21.62 24.15 -22.77
N SER A 33 -20.58 24.16 -21.92
CA SER A 33 -19.80 25.37 -21.71
C SER A 33 -18.32 24.97 -21.65
N GLN A 34 -17.43 25.75 -22.23
CA GLN A 34 -15.98 25.51 -22.43
C GLN A 34 -15.22 25.34 -21.10
N GLY A 35 -15.44 24.26 -20.34
CA GLY A 35 -14.75 23.97 -19.11
C GLY A 35 -14.54 22.46 -18.94
N LYS A 36 -13.42 22.06 -18.33
CA LYS A 36 -13.14 20.68 -17.95
C LYS A 36 -14.27 20.14 -17.09
N ARG A 37 -14.74 18.89 -17.37
CA ARG A 37 -15.70 18.19 -16.51
C ARG A 37 -15.02 17.46 -15.36
N PHE A 38 -15.74 17.13 -14.32
CA PHE A 38 -15.28 16.21 -13.28
C PHE A 38 -15.22 14.77 -13.80
N PRO A 39 -14.42 13.88 -13.15
CA PRO A 39 -14.42 12.47 -13.49
C PRO A 39 -15.77 11.83 -13.18
N ASN A 40 -16.13 10.79 -13.94
CA ASN A 40 -17.27 9.92 -13.68
C ASN A 40 -16.78 8.48 -13.35
N ASN A 41 -17.71 7.54 -13.08
CA ASN A 41 -17.35 6.16 -12.74
C ASN A 41 -16.53 5.45 -13.83
N GLU A 42 -16.82 5.72 -15.09
CA GLU A 42 -16.07 5.11 -16.20
C GLU A 42 -14.63 5.64 -16.26
N ASP A 43 -14.45 6.93 -16.01
CA ASP A 43 -13.11 7.52 -15.97
C ASP A 43 -12.23 6.90 -14.88
N LEU A 44 -12.80 6.55 -13.72
CA LEU A 44 -12.05 5.97 -12.62
C LEU A 44 -11.46 4.59 -12.96
N ARG A 45 -12.06 3.87 -13.90
CA ARG A 45 -11.57 2.58 -14.42
C ARG A 45 -10.33 2.72 -15.30
N HIS A 46 -10.01 3.92 -15.75
CA HIS A 46 -8.92 4.19 -16.68
C HIS A 46 -7.79 5.01 -16.04
N ILE A 47 -7.81 5.12 -14.70
CA ILE A 47 -6.73 5.80 -13.97
C ILE A 47 -5.50 4.90 -13.99
N ARG A 48 -4.38 5.47 -14.46
CA ARG A 48 -3.09 4.80 -14.50
C ARG A 48 -2.28 5.12 -13.25
N SER A 49 -1.42 4.19 -12.86
CA SER A 49 -0.33 4.47 -11.95
C SER A 49 0.96 4.72 -12.72
N LEU A 50 1.77 5.65 -12.23
CA LEU A 50 3.12 5.93 -12.72
C LEU A 50 4.07 5.62 -11.57
N GLU A 51 4.95 4.64 -11.75
CA GLU A 51 5.71 4.05 -10.67
C GLU A 51 7.19 3.92 -10.99
N ASP A 52 8.01 3.89 -9.94
CA ASP A 52 9.40 3.45 -9.96
C ASP A 52 10.27 4.21 -10.98
N PRO A 53 10.29 5.56 -10.96
CA PRO A 53 11.08 6.34 -11.88
C PRO A 53 12.57 6.14 -11.61
N GLN A 54 13.37 5.90 -12.68
CA GLN A 54 14.79 5.66 -12.62
C GLN A 54 15.52 6.57 -13.59
N LEU A 55 16.48 7.36 -13.11
CA LEU A 55 17.33 8.19 -13.97
C LEU A 55 18.46 7.34 -14.60
N SER A 56 18.69 7.48 -15.89
CA SER A 56 19.81 6.79 -16.57
C SER A 56 21.17 7.24 -16.02
N PRO A 57 22.23 6.40 -16.12
CA PRO A 57 23.56 6.73 -15.60
C PRO A 57 24.17 8.04 -16.17
N ASP A 58 23.79 8.42 -17.39
CA ASP A 58 24.21 9.69 -18.03
C ASP A 58 23.26 10.87 -17.72
N GLY A 59 22.14 10.61 -17.04
CA GLY A 59 21.13 11.62 -16.71
C GLY A 59 20.22 12.04 -17.86
N ARG A 60 20.33 11.39 -19.02
CA ARG A 60 19.59 11.78 -20.22
C ARG A 60 18.16 11.24 -20.26
N PHE A 61 17.93 10.06 -19.72
CA PHE A 61 16.65 9.37 -19.81
C PHE A 61 16.06 9.08 -18.43
N VAL A 62 14.74 9.09 -18.35
CA VAL A 62 13.98 8.55 -17.22
C VAL A 62 13.22 7.32 -17.69
N LEU A 63 13.46 6.21 -17.02
CA LEU A 63 12.68 4.96 -17.12
C LEU A 63 11.59 4.98 -16.06
N ALA A 64 10.37 4.54 -16.37
CA ALA A 64 9.30 4.42 -15.40
C ALA A 64 8.33 3.31 -15.80
N ASN A 65 7.64 2.74 -14.82
CA ASN A 65 6.50 1.87 -15.04
C ASN A 65 5.23 2.69 -15.26
N VAL A 66 4.50 2.38 -16.31
CA VAL A 66 3.11 2.80 -16.51
C VAL A 66 2.23 1.59 -16.29
N VAL A 67 1.32 1.68 -15.31
CA VAL A 67 0.39 0.63 -14.95
C VAL A 67 -0.99 1.00 -15.45
N GLU A 68 -1.53 0.20 -16.35
CA GLU A 68 -2.86 0.39 -16.92
C GLU A 68 -3.82 -0.62 -16.30
N PRO A 69 -4.98 -0.19 -15.76
CA PRO A 69 -5.99 -1.10 -15.27
C PRO A 69 -6.57 -1.91 -16.43
N THR A 70 -6.86 -3.18 -16.18
CA THR A 70 -7.56 -4.09 -17.10
C THR A 70 -8.74 -4.74 -16.40
N VAL A 71 -9.60 -5.42 -17.13
CA VAL A 71 -10.80 -6.08 -16.56
C VAL A 71 -10.42 -7.14 -15.49
N ASP A 72 -9.31 -7.83 -15.70
CA ASP A 72 -8.90 -8.94 -14.82
C ASP A 72 -7.80 -8.56 -13.82
N SER A 73 -7.11 -7.42 -14.05
CA SER A 73 -5.90 -7.09 -13.28
C SER A 73 -5.37 -5.72 -13.71
N ALA A 74 -4.06 -5.51 -13.56
CA ALA A 74 -3.32 -4.37 -14.07
C ALA A 74 -2.20 -4.84 -15.00
N GLN A 75 -2.02 -4.16 -16.12
CA GLN A 75 -0.92 -4.41 -17.06
C GLN A 75 0.16 -3.36 -16.87
N ARG A 76 1.40 -3.81 -16.75
CA ARG A 76 2.58 -2.96 -16.52
C ARG A 76 3.47 -2.94 -17.75
N HIS A 77 3.91 -1.74 -18.15
CA HIS A 77 4.90 -1.56 -19.20
C HIS A 77 5.96 -0.54 -18.80
N LEU A 78 7.18 -0.77 -19.26
CA LEU A 78 8.25 0.19 -19.12
C LEU A 78 8.13 1.26 -20.20
N TRP A 79 8.25 2.51 -19.77
CA TRP A 79 8.31 3.69 -20.61
C TRP A 79 9.62 4.43 -20.40
N ILE A 80 10.07 5.14 -21.41
CA ILE A 80 11.28 5.96 -21.37
C ILE A 80 10.97 7.37 -21.86
N VAL A 81 11.54 8.36 -21.16
CA VAL A 81 11.44 9.79 -21.51
C VAL A 81 12.83 10.36 -21.68
N ASP A 82 13.09 11.05 -22.78
CA ASP A 82 14.28 11.89 -22.96
C ASP A 82 14.08 13.20 -22.20
N VAL A 83 14.91 13.46 -21.19
CA VAL A 83 14.76 14.60 -20.27
C VAL A 83 14.88 15.95 -21.00
N ALA A 84 15.72 16.05 -22.02
CA ALA A 84 15.98 17.29 -22.71
C ALA A 84 14.88 17.67 -23.72
N SER A 85 14.38 16.68 -24.46
CA SER A 85 13.34 16.90 -25.49
C SER A 85 11.92 16.72 -24.96
N GLY A 86 11.76 16.03 -23.83
CA GLY A 86 10.46 15.59 -23.30
C GLY A 86 9.80 14.46 -24.12
N ALA A 87 10.48 13.93 -25.16
CA ALA A 87 9.94 12.86 -25.99
C ALA A 87 9.85 11.55 -25.18
N SER A 88 8.67 10.95 -25.15
CA SER A 88 8.44 9.67 -24.47
C SER A 88 8.03 8.56 -25.42
N ARG A 89 8.38 7.34 -25.09
CA ARG A 89 7.93 6.13 -25.80
C ARG A 89 7.82 4.94 -24.89
N GLN A 90 6.93 4.04 -25.23
CA GLN A 90 6.87 2.73 -24.62
C GLN A 90 8.10 1.91 -25.00
N LEU A 91 8.70 1.21 -24.02
CA LEU A 91 9.92 0.44 -24.20
C LEU A 91 9.63 -1.05 -24.32
N THR A 92 8.60 -1.57 -23.61
CA THR A 92 8.27 -2.99 -23.57
C THR A 92 6.80 -3.22 -23.97
N PHE A 93 6.53 -4.39 -24.61
CA PHE A 93 5.23 -4.70 -25.22
C PHE A 93 4.89 -6.18 -25.00
N SER A 94 4.49 -6.56 -23.79
CA SER A 94 4.00 -7.92 -23.54
C SER A 94 2.55 -8.12 -24.01
N PRO A 95 2.21 -9.24 -24.64
CA PRO A 95 0.81 -9.53 -24.99
C PRO A 95 -0.04 -9.82 -23.75
N SER A 96 -1.26 -9.27 -23.74
CA SER A 96 -2.07 -8.99 -22.56
C SER A 96 -2.80 -10.15 -21.86
N LYS A 97 -2.75 -11.40 -22.35
CA LYS A 97 -3.75 -12.41 -21.90
C LYS A 97 -3.37 -13.27 -20.71
N SER A 98 -2.11 -13.27 -20.28
CA SER A 98 -1.67 -14.08 -19.12
C SER A 98 -0.56 -13.40 -18.30
N ASN A 99 -0.22 -12.19 -18.62
CA ASN A 99 1.02 -11.58 -18.19
C ASN A 99 0.75 -10.23 -17.54
N ARG A 100 1.17 -10.08 -16.28
CA ARG A 100 1.09 -8.80 -15.55
C ARG A 100 2.03 -7.73 -16.13
N GLY A 101 2.69 -8.01 -17.27
CA GLY A 101 3.61 -7.12 -17.96
C GLY A 101 5.01 -7.10 -17.33
N GLU A 102 5.75 -6.02 -17.57
CA GLU A 102 7.10 -5.82 -17.10
C GLU A 102 7.13 -4.90 -15.90
N SER A 103 7.98 -5.21 -14.91
CA SER A 103 8.12 -4.42 -13.70
C SER A 103 9.57 -4.32 -13.23
N ARG A 104 9.81 -3.43 -12.25
CA ARG A 104 11.11 -3.24 -11.62
C ARG A 104 12.22 -2.89 -12.61
N GLY A 105 11.98 -1.98 -13.55
CA GLY A 105 12.96 -1.54 -14.55
C GLY A 105 14.20 -0.92 -13.89
N ARG A 106 15.41 -1.38 -14.25
CA ARG A 106 16.68 -0.87 -13.73
C ARG A 106 17.70 -0.71 -14.85
N TRP A 107 18.43 0.39 -14.84
CA TRP A 107 19.53 0.62 -15.77
C TRP A 107 20.74 -0.22 -15.41
N SER A 108 21.44 -0.76 -16.42
CA SER A 108 22.81 -1.21 -16.22
C SER A 108 23.73 -0.03 -15.85
N ALA A 109 24.81 -0.28 -15.14
CA ALA A 109 25.75 0.76 -14.71
C ALA A 109 26.31 1.61 -15.87
N ASP A 110 26.43 1.02 -17.07
CA ASP A 110 26.90 1.69 -18.29
C ASP A 110 25.78 2.31 -19.16
N GLY A 111 24.50 2.14 -18.74
CA GLY A 111 23.33 2.67 -19.45
C GLY A 111 22.97 1.97 -20.77
N ARG A 112 23.70 0.90 -21.15
CA ARG A 112 23.46 0.20 -22.42
C ARG A 112 22.31 -0.76 -22.39
N PHE A 113 21.88 -1.18 -21.20
CA PHE A 113 20.81 -2.14 -20.99
C PHE A 113 19.82 -1.64 -19.95
N VAL A 114 18.59 -2.18 -20.06
CA VAL A 114 17.57 -2.14 -19.01
C VAL A 114 17.30 -3.58 -18.58
N PHE A 115 17.37 -3.82 -17.29
CA PHE A 115 16.95 -5.05 -16.65
C PHE A 115 15.52 -4.87 -16.15
N PHE A 116 14.73 -5.94 -16.09
CA PHE A 116 13.37 -5.92 -15.55
C PHE A 116 12.89 -7.34 -15.27
N THR A 117 11.86 -7.48 -14.44
CA THR A 117 11.16 -8.76 -14.24
C THR A 117 9.92 -8.83 -15.11
N ALA A 118 9.66 -10.02 -15.65
CA ALA A 118 8.43 -10.33 -16.39
C ALA A 118 8.08 -11.81 -16.28
N ARG A 119 6.77 -12.12 -16.30
CA ARG A 119 6.27 -13.49 -16.35
C ARG A 119 5.86 -13.79 -17.79
N ARG A 120 6.71 -14.51 -18.53
CA ARG A 120 6.47 -14.94 -19.93
C ARG A 120 6.27 -16.45 -20.08
N GLY A 121 6.33 -17.17 -18.98
CA GLY A 121 6.10 -18.59 -18.81
C GLY A 121 5.32 -18.82 -17.51
N ASP A 122 5.63 -19.91 -16.83
CA ASP A 122 4.99 -20.26 -15.57
C ASP A 122 5.51 -19.41 -14.40
N GLU A 123 6.77 -18.94 -14.50
CA GLU A 123 7.44 -18.19 -13.43
C GLU A 123 7.89 -16.80 -13.89
N THR A 124 8.04 -15.88 -12.95
CA THR A 124 8.62 -14.56 -13.17
C THR A 124 10.13 -14.69 -13.29
N GLN A 125 10.70 -14.15 -14.36
CA GLN A 125 12.13 -14.22 -14.66
C GLN A 125 12.75 -12.83 -14.78
N LEU A 126 14.08 -12.75 -14.61
CA LEU A 126 14.86 -11.56 -14.90
C LEU A 126 15.18 -11.49 -16.40
N PHE A 127 14.91 -10.34 -17.00
CA PHE A 127 15.20 -10.05 -18.42
C PHE A 127 16.21 -8.91 -18.56
N LYS A 128 16.90 -8.93 -19.68
CA LYS A 128 17.84 -7.88 -20.12
C LYS A 128 17.46 -7.40 -21.51
N LEU A 129 17.27 -6.10 -21.67
CA LEU A 129 16.93 -5.43 -22.95
C LEU A 129 18.04 -4.45 -23.34
N ALA A 130 18.55 -4.57 -24.57
CA ALA A 130 19.54 -3.63 -25.10
C ALA A 130 18.87 -2.30 -25.50
N MET A 131 19.45 -1.17 -25.08
CA MET A 131 18.94 0.16 -25.46
C MET A 131 19.15 0.50 -26.93
N ALA A 132 20.07 -0.20 -27.60
CA ALA A 132 20.28 -0.11 -29.05
C ALA A 132 19.16 -0.77 -29.88
N GLY A 133 18.25 -1.52 -29.23
CA GLY A 133 17.16 -2.25 -29.85
C GLY A 133 17.35 -3.75 -29.78
N GLY A 134 16.34 -4.49 -30.23
CA GLY A 134 16.27 -5.95 -30.17
C GLY A 134 15.21 -6.45 -29.17
N GLU A 135 15.17 -7.77 -28.99
CA GLU A 135 14.28 -8.41 -28.03
C GLU A 135 14.93 -8.54 -26.65
N ALA A 136 14.10 -8.56 -25.61
CA ALA A 136 14.56 -8.82 -24.26
C ALA A 136 14.91 -10.31 -24.08
N VAL A 137 16.08 -10.57 -23.50
CA VAL A 137 16.63 -11.90 -23.28
C VAL A 137 16.49 -12.28 -21.82
N PRO A 138 15.90 -13.45 -21.48
CA PRO A 138 15.84 -13.95 -20.10
C PRO A 138 17.22 -14.47 -19.65
N PHE A 139 17.44 -14.47 -18.32
CA PHE A 139 18.59 -15.14 -17.73
C PHE A 139 18.40 -16.64 -17.53
N ASP A 140 17.16 -17.15 -17.68
CA ASP A 140 16.82 -18.57 -17.49
C ASP A 140 17.30 -19.11 -16.13
N LEU A 141 16.90 -18.42 -15.05
CA LEU A 141 17.36 -18.69 -13.70
C LEU A 141 16.74 -19.98 -13.16
N LYS A 142 17.59 -20.97 -12.84
CA LYS A 142 17.18 -22.28 -12.35
C LYS A 142 17.99 -22.69 -11.13
N ILE A 143 17.35 -23.37 -10.20
CA ILE A 143 18.00 -23.99 -9.04
C ILE A 143 17.58 -25.45 -8.91
N VAL A 144 18.39 -26.23 -8.23
CA VAL A 144 17.95 -27.51 -7.68
C VAL A 144 17.15 -27.18 -6.43
N PRO A 145 15.86 -27.57 -6.34
CA PRO A 145 15.06 -27.29 -5.15
C PRO A 145 15.78 -27.78 -3.88
N PRO A 146 15.77 -27.00 -2.80
CA PRO A 146 16.32 -27.48 -1.53
C PRO A 146 15.50 -28.68 -1.05
N VAL A 147 16.17 -29.78 -0.74
CA VAL A 147 15.53 -30.94 -0.10
C VAL A 147 15.46 -30.64 1.39
N ASP A 148 14.28 -30.27 1.87
CA ASP A 148 13.99 -30.21 3.28
C ASP A 148 13.33 -31.54 3.69
N ALA A 149 14.09 -32.39 4.35
CA ALA A 149 13.61 -33.71 4.78
C ALA A 149 12.39 -33.62 5.73
N SER A 150 12.15 -32.49 6.37
CA SER A 150 10.98 -32.28 7.23
C SER A 150 9.72 -31.98 6.43
N ARG A 151 9.85 -31.56 5.17
CA ARG A 151 8.74 -31.20 4.25
C ARG A 151 8.41 -32.29 3.23
N GLU A 152 9.25 -33.31 3.10
CA GLU A 152 8.98 -34.38 2.14
C GLU A 152 7.88 -35.31 2.65
N PRO A 153 6.79 -35.48 1.89
CA PRO A 153 5.76 -36.44 2.22
C PRO A 153 6.35 -37.85 2.27
N GLY A 154 6.20 -38.56 3.37
CA GLY A 154 6.78 -39.88 3.57
C GLY A 154 8.09 -39.88 4.33
N ALA A 155 8.60 -38.76 4.79
CA ALA A 155 9.78 -38.71 5.67
C ALA A 155 9.61 -39.53 6.96
N VAL A 156 8.36 -39.86 7.31
CA VAL A 156 8.00 -40.67 8.48
C VAL A 156 8.30 -42.17 8.26
N ASP A 157 8.33 -42.64 7.01
CA ASP A 157 8.57 -44.08 6.69
C ASP A 157 9.98 -44.35 6.14
N GLY A 158 10.83 -43.33 6.03
CA GLY A 158 12.23 -43.46 5.58
C GLY A 158 12.42 -43.64 4.08
N SER A 159 11.37 -43.55 3.27
CA SER A 159 11.45 -43.61 1.80
C SER A 159 11.56 -42.24 1.16
N LEU A 160 12.61 -41.47 1.48
CA LEU A 160 12.94 -40.28 0.70
C LEU A 160 13.25 -40.69 -0.74
N ASP A 161 12.48 -40.13 -1.69
CA ASP A 161 12.85 -40.24 -3.12
C ASP A 161 14.11 -39.40 -3.35
N THR A 162 15.27 -40.00 -3.17
CA THR A 162 16.58 -39.40 -3.37
C THR A 162 16.98 -39.29 -4.84
N THR A 163 16.04 -39.46 -5.79
CA THR A 163 16.31 -39.12 -7.17
C THR A 163 16.73 -37.67 -7.25
N ALA A 164 17.94 -37.43 -7.75
CA ALA A 164 18.51 -36.07 -7.82
C ALA A 164 17.50 -35.11 -8.46
N ALA A 165 17.00 -34.18 -7.68
CA ALA A 165 16.03 -33.18 -8.15
C ALA A 165 16.64 -32.43 -9.34
N LYS A 166 15.87 -32.32 -10.43
CA LYS A 166 16.31 -31.55 -11.59
C LYS A 166 16.22 -30.06 -11.31
N PRO A 167 17.11 -29.25 -11.92
CA PRO A 167 16.96 -27.79 -11.84
C PRO A 167 15.57 -27.37 -12.36
N VAL A 168 14.89 -26.54 -11.59
CA VAL A 168 13.60 -25.91 -11.93
C VAL A 168 13.74 -24.40 -12.01
N GLU A 169 12.91 -23.74 -12.79
CA GLU A 169 12.84 -22.28 -12.82
C GLU A 169 12.42 -21.74 -11.47
N ILE A 170 13.00 -20.60 -11.09
CA ILE A 170 12.66 -19.89 -9.86
C ILE A 170 11.70 -18.73 -10.18
N ASP A 171 10.77 -18.46 -9.28
CA ASP A 171 9.89 -17.28 -9.34
C ASP A 171 10.60 -16.09 -8.69
N VAL A 172 11.13 -15.17 -9.53
CA VAL A 172 11.89 -14.01 -9.10
C VAL A 172 10.94 -12.94 -8.54
N SER A 173 10.92 -12.76 -7.24
CA SER A 173 10.10 -11.74 -6.58
C SER A 173 10.76 -10.36 -6.59
N ASN A 174 12.10 -10.30 -6.48
CA ASN A 174 12.86 -9.05 -6.51
C ASN A 174 14.28 -9.26 -7.00
N TYR A 175 14.93 -8.15 -7.45
CA TYR A 175 16.35 -8.16 -7.76
C TYR A 175 16.99 -6.78 -7.55
N MET A 176 18.27 -6.74 -7.24
CA MET A 176 19.06 -5.54 -7.04
C MET A 176 20.40 -5.66 -7.75
N LEU A 177 20.67 -4.78 -8.71
CA LEU A 177 21.96 -4.74 -9.42
C LEU A 177 23.04 -4.17 -8.50
N SER A 178 24.26 -4.75 -8.54
CA SER A 178 25.40 -4.13 -7.89
C SER A 178 25.77 -2.80 -8.58
N PRO A 179 26.26 -1.79 -7.85
CA PRO A 179 26.63 -0.49 -8.44
C PRO A 179 27.65 -0.58 -9.57
N ASP A 180 28.57 -1.56 -9.54
CA ASP A 180 29.54 -1.83 -10.60
C ASP A 180 28.98 -2.59 -11.79
N GLY A 181 27.76 -3.12 -11.68
CA GLY A 181 27.07 -3.89 -12.72
C GLY A 181 27.63 -5.30 -12.95
N ALA A 182 28.43 -5.84 -12.03
CA ALA A 182 28.97 -7.20 -12.13
C ALA A 182 28.00 -8.27 -11.66
N TYR A 183 27.17 -7.96 -10.65
CA TYR A 183 26.29 -8.90 -9.99
C TYR A 183 24.85 -8.39 -9.89
N ALA A 184 23.94 -9.33 -9.63
CA ALA A 184 22.60 -9.03 -9.14
C ALA A 184 22.31 -9.91 -7.92
N ALA A 185 21.77 -9.30 -6.87
CA ALA A 185 21.15 -10.03 -5.78
C ALA A 185 19.73 -10.37 -6.22
N ILE A 186 19.37 -11.64 -6.22
CA ILE A 186 18.08 -12.18 -6.65
C ILE A 186 17.34 -12.68 -5.42
N VAL A 187 16.15 -12.17 -5.20
CA VAL A 187 15.21 -12.73 -4.21
C VAL A 187 14.18 -13.55 -4.97
N ALA A 188 14.03 -14.81 -4.60
CA ALA A 188 13.13 -15.71 -5.26
C ALA A 188 12.48 -16.67 -4.27
N ARG A 189 11.22 -17.02 -4.52
CA ARG A 189 10.47 -17.97 -3.73
C ARG A 189 11.03 -19.37 -3.90
N ASP A 190 11.06 -20.15 -2.82
CA ASP A 190 11.39 -21.57 -2.87
C ASP A 190 10.40 -22.31 -3.80
N PRO A 191 10.89 -23.01 -4.83
CA PRO A 191 9.99 -23.77 -5.69
C PRO A 191 9.42 -24.98 -4.96
N ALA A 192 8.22 -25.40 -5.34
CA ALA A 192 7.63 -26.62 -4.83
C ALA A 192 8.53 -27.83 -5.09
N THR A 193 8.72 -28.67 -4.08
CA THR A 193 9.48 -29.92 -4.17
C THR A 193 8.77 -30.93 -5.09
N PRO A 194 9.46 -31.98 -5.58
CA PRO A 194 8.81 -33.05 -6.32
C PRO A 194 7.69 -33.74 -5.53
N GLY A 195 7.87 -33.89 -4.20
CA GLY A 195 6.87 -34.46 -3.31
C GLY A 195 5.61 -33.62 -3.24
N GLU A 196 5.72 -32.30 -3.04
CA GLU A 196 4.59 -31.37 -3.02
C GLU A 196 3.84 -31.33 -4.37
N LYS A 197 4.56 -31.31 -5.51
CA LYS A 197 3.95 -31.40 -6.83
C LYS A 197 3.19 -32.73 -7.06
N LYS A 198 3.71 -33.84 -6.51
CA LYS A 198 3.02 -35.12 -6.54
C LYS A 198 1.76 -35.09 -5.69
N GLN A 199 1.81 -34.55 -4.48
CA GLN A 199 0.64 -34.37 -3.61
C GLN A 199 -0.45 -33.54 -4.29
N GLU A 200 -0.09 -32.41 -4.91
CA GLU A 200 -1.02 -31.59 -5.68
C GLU A 200 -1.68 -32.37 -6.82
N THR A 201 -0.87 -33.16 -7.57
CA THR A 201 -1.34 -34.02 -8.65
C THR A 201 -2.30 -35.11 -8.15
N ASP A 202 -1.98 -35.70 -7.02
CA ASP A 202 -2.75 -36.81 -6.41
C ASP A 202 -3.96 -36.29 -5.63
N LYS A 203 -4.14 -34.94 -5.49
CA LYS A 203 -5.15 -34.28 -4.65
C LYS A 203 -5.01 -34.63 -3.17
N ALA A 204 -3.80 -34.90 -2.72
CA ALA A 204 -3.41 -35.08 -1.32
C ALA A 204 -2.75 -33.81 -0.80
N ASP A 205 -3.34 -32.66 -1.14
CA ASP A 205 -2.80 -31.30 -1.02
C ASP A 205 -3.28 -30.59 0.27
N ALA A 206 -3.45 -31.34 1.36
CA ALA A 206 -3.67 -30.76 2.67
C ALA A 206 -2.46 -29.93 3.13
N VAL A 207 -2.69 -28.73 3.61
CA VAL A 207 -1.65 -27.80 4.08
C VAL A 207 -1.45 -27.97 5.59
N TRP A 208 -0.22 -28.21 5.99
CA TRP A 208 0.17 -28.15 7.38
C TRP A 208 0.60 -26.71 7.70
N VAL A 209 -0.30 -25.95 8.32
CA VAL A 209 -0.09 -24.53 8.64
C VAL A 209 1.21 -24.35 9.41
N ASP A 210 1.97 -23.30 9.10
CA ASP A 210 3.29 -22.93 9.63
C ASP A 210 4.43 -23.89 9.28
N HIS A 211 4.13 -25.08 8.76
CA HIS A 211 5.13 -26.06 8.35
C HIS A 211 5.41 -26.01 6.86
N ASP A 212 4.39 -25.84 6.03
CA ASP A 212 4.48 -25.91 4.57
C ASP A 212 4.77 -24.54 3.91
N ALA A 213 5.33 -23.59 4.66
CA ALA A 213 5.63 -22.26 4.15
C ALA A 213 6.85 -22.25 3.21
N HIS A 214 6.68 -21.63 2.04
CA HIS A 214 7.77 -21.37 1.09
C HIS A 214 8.34 -19.98 1.32
N GLY A 215 9.59 -19.89 1.75
CA GLY A 215 10.28 -18.63 2.02
C GLY A 215 10.94 -18.03 0.78
N GLU A 216 11.12 -16.72 0.83
CA GLU A 216 11.92 -15.98 -0.13
C GLU A 216 13.42 -16.15 0.19
N ARG A 217 14.21 -16.63 -0.77
CA ARG A 217 15.67 -16.82 -0.62
C ARG A 217 16.46 -15.82 -1.42
N LEU A 218 17.66 -15.51 -0.91
CA LEU A 218 18.62 -14.65 -1.58
C LEU A 218 19.66 -15.47 -2.33
N TYR A 219 19.82 -15.13 -3.60
CA TYR A 219 20.85 -15.68 -4.50
C TYR A 219 21.74 -14.56 -5.04
N LEU A 220 22.97 -14.90 -5.39
CA LEU A 220 23.90 -14.01 -6.08
C LEU A 220 24.06 -14.49 -7.54
N LEU A 221 23.69 -13.63 -8.49
CA LEU A 221 23.82 -13.85 -9.94
C LEU A 221 25.03 -13.08 -10.46
N ASP A 222 25.98 -13.77 -11.06
CA ASP A 222 27.03 -13.15 -11.89
C ASP A 222 26.42 -12.79 -13.26
N LEU A 223 26.35 -11.50 -13.56
CA LEU A 223 25.67 -10.99 -14.76
C LEU A 223 26.44 -11.26 -16.06
N ARG A 224 27.71 -11.65 -15.98
CA ARG A 224 28.54 -11.96 -17.13
C ARG A 224 28.46 -13.44 -17.52
N SER A 225 28.57 -14.33 -16.51
CA SER A 225 28.53 -15.79 -16.74
C SER A 225 27.13 -16.36 -16.72
N GLY A 226 26.17 -15.67 -16.09
CA GLY A 226 24.82 -16.18 -15.79
C GLY A 226 24.79 -17.19 -14.64
N ALA A 227 25.91 -17.36 -13.92
CA ALA A 227 25.98 -18.28 -12.80
C ALA A 227 25.19 -17.76 -11.58
N LEU A 228 24.25 -18.57 -11.08
CA LEU A 228 23.44 -18.28 -9.90
C LEU A 228 23.95 -19.11 -8.73
N ALA A 229 24.33 -18.44 -7.63
CA ALA A 229 24.83 -19.08 -6.42
C ALA A 229 23.89 -18.79 -5.23
N PRO A 230 23.54 -19.80 -4.40
CA PRO A 230 22.80 -19.59 -3.18
C PRO A 230 23.66 -18.81 -2.17
N THR A 231 23.00 -17.99 -1.34
CA THR A 231 23.65 -17.36 -0.19
C THR A 231 23.36 -18.16 1.09
N GLY A 232 24.10 -17.84 2.15
CA GLY A 232 23.87 -18.44 3.48
C GLY A 232 22.83 -17.67 4.33
N VAL A 233 22.13 -16.67 3.75
CA VAL A 233 21.09 -15.94 4.47
C VAL A 233 19.89 -16.87 4.68
N PRO A 234 19.34 -16.95 5.92
CA PRO A 234 18.09 -17.67 6.15
C PRO A 234 16.96 -17.23 5.22
N PRO A 235 16.00 -18.11 4.90
CA PRO A 235 14.87 -17.77 4.04
C PRO A 235 13.99 -16.67 4.65
N ASN A 236 13.00 -16.25 3.88
CA ASN A 236 12.13 -15.10 4.14
C ASN A 236 12.88 -13.76 4.05
N VAL A 237 13.70 -13.63 3.01
CA VAL A 237 14.42 -12.40 2.73
C VAL A 237 13.46 -11.35 2.14
N GLU A 238 13.27 -10.28 2.87
CA GLU A 238 12.39 -9.18 2.47
C GLU A 238 13.13 -8.14 1.64
N ARG A 239 14.38 -7.86 1.99
CA ARG A 239 15.19 -6.78 1.40
C ARG A 239 16.66 -7.18 1.31
N ALA A 240 17.33 -6.64 0.30
CA ALA A 240 18.79 -6.65 0.24
C ALA A 240 19.29 -5.36 -0.40
N VAL A 241 20.39 -4.79 0.11
CA VAL A 241 20.94 -3.52 -0.34
C VAL A 241 22.47 -3.61 -0.48
N TRP A 242 22.97 -3.25 -1.66
CA TRP A 242 24.39 -3.23 -1.97
C TRP A 242 25.13 -2.08 -1.30
N SER A 243 26.37 -2.33 -0.83
CA SER A 243 27.35 -1.28 -0.56
C SER A 243 27.72 -0.53 -1.84
N HIS A 244 28.17 0.72 -1.73
CA HIS A 244 28.62 1.50 -2.88
C HIS A 244 29.85 0.87 -3.55
N ALA A 245 30.71 0.20 -2.76
CA ALA A 245 31.87 -0.54 -3.27
C ALA A 245 31.50 -1.84 -4.00
N SER A 246 30.25 -2.29 -3.99
CA SER A 246 29.79 -3.53 -4.61
C SER A 246 30.40 -4.83 -4.05
N ASP A 247 31.08 -4.75 -2.92
CA ASP A 247 31.76 -5.88 -2.27
C ASP A 247 30.94 -6.56 -1.17
N ARG A 248 29.88 -5.87 -0.71
CA ARG A 248 29.02 -6.32 0.40
C ARG A 248 27.54 -6.06 0.11
N LEU A 249 26.70 -6.84 0.77
CA LEU A 249 25.25 -6.63 0.86
C LEU A 249 24.81 -6.67 2.32
N VAL A 250 23.79 -5.89 2.65
CA VAL A 250 22.96 -6.13 3.82
C VAL A 250 21.66 -6.76 3.37
N ALA A 251 21.27 -7.88 3.96
CA ALA A 251 19.99 -8.53 3.75
C ALA A 251 19.19 -8.50 5.05
N ILE A 252 17.89 -8.25 4.94
CA ILE A 252 16.93 -8.35 6.04
C ILE A 252 16.08 -9.60 5.79
N SER A 253 16.03 -10.49 6.78
CA SER A 253 15.15 -11.65 6.77
C SER A 253 14.19 -11.60 7.95
N GLY A 254 12.91 -11.77 7.68
CA GLY A 254 11.85 -11.84 8.68
C GLY A 254 11.67 -13.23 9.27
N ALA A 255 10.71 -13.38 10.17
CA ALA A 255 10.33 -14.69 10.71
C ALA A 255 9.55 -15.50 9.67
N MET A 256 9.81 -16.81 9.65
CA MET A 256 9.03 -17.79 8.88
C MET A 256 7.79 -18.19 9.68
N ASN A 257 6.80 -17.34 9.77
CA ASN A 257 5.50 -17.71 10.33
C ASN A 257 4.38 -17.29 9.38
N ASN A 258 3.51 -18.22 9.04
CA ASN A 258 2.36 -17.95 8.17
C ASN A 258 1.22 -17.24 8.90
N ALA A 259 1.22 -17.26 10.21
CA ALA A 259 0.10 -16.79 11.01
C ALA A 259 0.25 -15.34 11.53
N GLY A 260 1.39 -14.68 11.29
CA GLY A 260 1.60 -13.31 11.80
C GLY A 260 1.51 -13.14 13.32
N ASP A 261 1.41 -14.24 14.08
CA ASP A 261 1.11 -14.23 15.52
C ASP A 261 2.21 -13.62 16.36
N LEU A 262 3.45 -13.85 15.97
CA LEU A 262 4.61 -13.50 16.80
C LEU A 262 5.03 -12.05 16.61
N GLY A 263 4.60 -11.44 15.51
CA GLY A 263 5.02 -10.13 15.09
C GLY A 263 6.39 -10.14 14.41
N PRO A 264 6.80 -9.01 13.85
CA PRO A 264 8.05 -8.90 13.13
C PRO A 264 9.25 -9.20 14.04
N ALA A 265 10.16 -10.00 13.51
CA ALA A 265 11.39 -10.41 14.18
C ALA A 265 12.56 -10.38 13.16
N ASP A 266 12.77 -9.22 12.57
CA ASP A 266 13.74 -9.03 11.52
C ASP A 266 15.16 -9.24 12.01
N THR A 267 15.94 -9.87 11.16
CA THR A 267 17.37 -10.07 11.36
C THR A 267 18.13 -9.50 10.18
N ALA A 268 19.09 -8.65 10.44
CA ALA A 268 19.98 -8.13 9.41
C ALA A 268 21.24 -8.99 9.30
N TRP A 269 21.61 -9.28 8.07
CA TRP A 269 22.76 -10.10 7.69
C TRP A 269 23.70 -9.32 6.79
N MET A 270 24.99 -9.34 7.09
CA MET A 270 26.04 -8.81 6.23
C MET A 270 26.64 -9.95 5.41
N LEU A 271 26.63 -9.82 4.09
CA LEU A 271 27.27 -10.74 3.15
C LEU A 271 28.46 -10.04 2.48
N THR A 272 29.48 -10.81 2.16
CA THR A 272 30.54 -10.40 1.21
C THR A 272 30.39 -11.18 -0.09
N VAL A 273 30.65 -10.54 -1.22
CA VAL A 273 30.61 -11.18 -2.54
C VAL A 273 31.60 -12.35 -2.63
N ALA A 274 32.76 -12.22 -1.94
CA ALA A 274 33.79 -13.27 -1.92
C ALA A 274 33.37 -14.52 -1.15
N ALA A 275 32.43 -14.44 -0.22
CA ALA A 275 31.97 -15.56 0.60
C ALA A 275 30.46 -15.49 0.89
N PRO A 276 29.60 -15.56 -0.14
CA PRO A 276 28.16 -15.33 0.00
C PRO A 276 27.45 -16.39 0.85
N SER A 277 28.03 -17.57 1.02
CA SER A 277 27.50 -18.66 1.85
C SER A 277 27.76 -18.49 3.36
N HIS A 278 28.53 -17.48 3.77
CA HIS A 278 28.90 -17.24 5.18
C HIS A 278 28.51 -15.83 5.62
N PRO A 279 27.20 -15.50 5.70
CA PRO A 279 26.76 -14.19 6.17
C PRO A 279 27.05 -14.02 7.66
N THR A 280 27.27 -12.78 8.07
CA THR A 280 27.45 -12.40 9.47
C THR A 280 26.20 -11.69 9.97
N ARG A 281 25.62 -12.16 11.07
CA ARG A 281 24.48 -11.51 11.70
C ARG A 281 24.88 -10.16 12.30
N LEU A 282 24.10 -9.12 12.02
CA LEU A 282 24.19 -7.83 12.67
C LEU A 282 23.34 -7.86 13.95
N SER A 283 23.96 -7.68 15.11
CA SER A 283 23.37 -8.01 16.43
C SER A 283 22.45 -6.91 17.02
N THR A 284 22.34 -5.75 16.38
CA THR A 284 21.73 -4.55 16.99
C THR A 284 20.78 -3.82 16.05
N VAL A 285 19.97 -4.56 15.30
CA VAL A 285 18.88 -3.96 14.50
C VAL A 285 17.56 -4.03 15.26
N PRO A 286 16.65 -3.04 15.09
CA PRO A 286 15.29 -3.12 15.61
C PRO A 286 14.53 -4.31 15.02
N PRO A 287 13.44 -4.76 15.69
CA PRO A 287 12.71 -5.96 15.28
C PRO A 287 11.93 -5.82 13.97
N THR A 288 11.65 -4.59 13.53
CA THR A 288 10.98 -4.31 12.23
C THR A 288 11.83 -3.34 11.45
N VAL A 289 12.40 -3.76 10.34
CA VAL A 289 13.23 -2.91 9.47
C VAL A 289 12.50 -2.66 8.15
N GLU A 290 12.01 -1.46 7.94
CA GLU A 290 11.24 -1.10 6.74
C GLU A 290 12.11 -0.63 5.58
N SER A 291 13.25 -0.02 5.85
CA SER A 291 14.22 0.37 4.82
C SER A 291 15.65 0.37 5.34
N VAL A 292 16.60 0.18 4.44
CA VAL A 292 18.05 0.21 4.71
C VAL A 292 18.76 1.01 3.65
N VAL A 293 19.66 1.92 4.05
CA VAL A 293 20.52 2.68 3.16
C VAL A 293 21.94 2.72 3.71
N TRP A 294 22.94 2.48 2.86
CA TRP A 294 24.34 2.65 3.21
C TRP A 294 24.74 4.13 3.28
N SER A 295 25.62 4.46 4.23
CA SER A 295 26.33 5.73 4.17
C SER A 295 27.25 5.79 2.95
N ALA A 296 27.53 6.97 2.44
CA ALA A 296 28.34 7.17 1.24
C ALA A 296 29.77 6.56 1.33
N ASP A 297 30.28 6.39 2.55
CA ASP A 297 31.57 5.77 2.87
C ASP A 297 31.47 4.28 3.23
N ASP A 298 30.30 3.68 3.13
CA ASP A 298 30.01 2.29 3.50
C ASP A 298 30.37 1.91 4.95
N SER A 299 30.45 2.88 5.87
CA SER A 299 30.79 2.65 7.27
C SER A 299 29.60 2.53 8.20
N ARG A 300 28.41 2.99 7.75
CA ARG A 300 27.17 3.03 8.52
C ARG A 300 25.98 2.56 7.68
N LEU A 301 24.92 2.16 8.36
CA LEU A 301 23.61 1.92 7.78
C LEU A 301 22.60 2.90 8.38
N PHE A 302 21.75 3.47 7.56
CA PHE A 302 20.56 4.18 7.98
C PHE A 302 19.36 3.26 7.80
N LEU A 303 18.54 3.16 8.83
CA LEU A 303 17.43 2.22 8.89
C LEU A 303 16.16 2.99 9.26
N THR A 304 15.05 2.74 8.59
CA THR A 304 13.75 3.05 9.19
C THR A 304 13.20 1.78 9.81
N ALA A 305 12.76 1.89 11.04
CA ALA A 305 12.39 0.73 11.82
C ALA A 305 11.44 1.09 12.97
N GLN A 306 10.62 0.13 13.37
CA GLN A 306 9.89 0.17 14.63
C GLN A 306 10.83 -0.32 15.74
N ALA A 307 11.14 0.55 16.71
CA ALA A 307 12.23 0.32 17.65
C ALA A 307 11.87 -0.56 18.85
N GLN A 308 10.64 -0.51 19.32
CA GLN A 308 10.25 -1.07 20.63
C GLN A 308 8.86 -1.71 20.53
N ALA A 309 8.62 -2.68 21.40
CA ALA A 309 7.34 -3.39 21.45
C ALA A 309 6.12 -2.50 21.81
N ASP A 310 6.37 -1.32 22.39
CA ASP A 310 5.34 -0.32 22.70
C ASP A 310 5.23 0.80 21.64
N THR A 311 6.07 0.76 20.61
CA THR A 311 5.91 1.63 19.42
C THR A 311 4.69 1.18 18.62
N PRO A 312 3.79 2.10 18.21
CA PRO A 312 2.62 1.73 17.43
C PRO A 312 2.98 1.02 16.13
N PRO A 313 2.28 -0.06 15.74
CA PRO A 313 2.39 -0.62 14.41
C PRO A 313 2.17 0.45 13.32
N GLY A 314 2.94 0.38 12.24
CA GLY A 314 2.87 1.38 11.15
C GLY A 314 3.52 2.72 11.46
N TYR A 315 4.25 2.84 12.59
CA TYR A 315 5.08 4.00 12.92
C TYR A 315 6.55 3.59 13.00
N ALA A 316 7.40 4.27 12.25
CA ALA A 316 8.85 4.03 12.24
C ALA A 316 9.65 5.29 12.55
N ASP A 317 10.82 5.08 13.15
CA ASP A 317 11.86 6.08 13.36
C ASP A 317 13.07 5.82 12.47
N LEU A 318 13.90 6.84 12.25
CA LEU A 318 15.14 6.75 11.50
C LEU A 318 16.32 6.49 12.44
N TYR A 319 17.01 5.40 12.19
CA TYR A 319 18.20 5.00 12.97
C TYR A 319 19.47 5.08 12.14
N VAL A 320 20.61 5.31 12.80
CA VAL A 320 21.92 5.09 12.24
C VAL A 320 22.65 3.99 13.03
N LEU A 321 23.10 2.95 12.32
CA LEU A 321 23.93 1.86 12.83
C LEU A 321 25.37 2.05 12.36
N THR A 322 26.31 2.18 13.29
CA THR A 322 27.76 2.23 13.00
C THR A 322 28.31 0.82 12.95
N LEU A 323 28.76 0.35 11.79
CA LEU A 323 29.15 -1.04 11.57
C LEU A 323 30.34 -1.49 12.41
N ALA A 324 31.36 -0.64 12.60
CA ALA A 324 32.57 -0.97 13.35
C ALA A 324 32.33 -1.20 14.84
N SER A 325 31.35 -0.53 15.44
CA SER A 325 31.06 -0.60 16.88
C SER A 325 29.77 -1.35 17.20
N GLY A 326 28.88 -1.55 16.22
CA GLY A 326 27.51 -2.03 16.44
C GLY A 326 26.62 -1.02 17.17
N ALA A 327 27.07 0.23 17.35
CA ALA A 327 26.27 1.26 18.02
C ALA A 327 25.14 1.75 17.13
N ILE A 328 23.92 1.79 17.68
CA ILE A 328 22.73 2.32 17.03
C ILE A 328 22.25 3.60 17.73
N LYS A 329 21.80 4.57 16.96
CA LYS A 329 21.25 5.84 17.44
C LYS A 329 19.99 6.21 16.67
N ASP A 330 18.93 6.60 17.39
CA ASP A 330 17.71 7.17 16.84
C ASP A 330 17.96 8.63 16.43
N LEU A 331 17.70 8.95 15.17
CA LEU A 331 17.86 10.29 14.60
C LEU A 331 16.57 11.09 14.55
N SER A 332 15.40 10.44 14.62
CA SER A 332 14.10 11.09 14.45
C SER A 332 13.27 11.22 15.73
N LYS A 333 13.78 10.80 16.87
CA LYS A 333 13.08 10.78 18.17
C LYS A 333 12.31 12.06 18.52
N SER A 334 12.78 13.23 18.10
CA SER A 334 12.15 14.51 18.36
C SER A 334 11.23 14.99 17.23
N PHE A 335 11.17 14.27 16.12
CA PHE A 335 10.35 14.64 14.99
C PHE A 335 8.85 14.42 15.31
N ARG A 336 8.04 15.43 15.01
CA ARG A 336 6.59 15.39 15.24
C ARG A 336 5.84 15.10 13.94
N GLY A 337 6.28 14.07 13.23
CA GLY A 337 5.71 13.53 12.02
C GLY A 337 5.90 12.02 12.01
N SER A 338 5.95 11.43 10.85
CA SER A 338 6.31 10.02 10.62
C SER A 338 7.42 9.93 9.60
N ILE A 339 8.39 9.04 9.82
CA ILE A 339 9.40 8.69 8.82
C ILE A 339 8.88 7.46 8.07
N GLU A 340 8.79 7.57 6.76
CA GLU A 340 8.25 6.50 5.90
C GLU A 340 9.38 5.58 5.39
N SER A 341 10.52 6.17 4.99
CA SER A 341 11.69 5.40 4.54
C SER A 341 12.96 6.24 4.52
N ALA A 342 14.12 5.61 4.71
CA ALA A 342 15.40 6.17 4.28
C ALA A 342 15.53 6.00 2.77
N ALA A 343 15.90 7.07 2.04
CA ALA A 343 16.01 7.04 0.59
C ALA A 343 17.45 6.91 0.11
N LEU A 344 18.35 7.74 0.62
CA LEU A 344 19.78 7.70 0.29
C LEU A 344 20.61 8.59 1.24
N ASP A 345 21.93 8.38 1.26
CA ASP A 345 22.90 9.29 1.86
C ASP A 345 23.54 10.15 0.77
N ASP A 346 23.53 11.48 0.91
CA ASP A 346 24.17 12.41 -0.02
C ASP A 346 25.62 12.77 0.36
N GLY A 347 26.15 12.11 1.40
CA GLY A 347 27.49 12.30 1.94
C GLY A 347 27.54 13.33 3.09
N ALA A 348 26.61 14.28 3.11
CA ALA A 348 26.47 15.29 4.17
C ALA A 348 25.28 15.00 5.09
N SER A 349 24.21 14.43 4.52
CA SER A 349 22.97 14.10 5.23
C SER A 349 22.34 12.83 4.66
N VAL A 350 21.49 12.17 5.45
CA VAL A 350 20.61 11.14 4.92
C VAL A 350 19.30 11.80 4.46
N ILE A 351 18.85 11.44 3.27
CA ILE A 351 17.55 11.86 2.75
C ILE A 351 16.52 10.79 3.15
N ALA A 352 15.49 11.21 3.85
CA ALA A 352 14.40 10.34 4.28
C ALA A 352 13.05 10.85 3.78
N ALA A 353 12.16 9.96 3.40
CA ALA A 353 10.76 10.26 3.18
C ALA A 353 10.11 10.51 4.54
N ALA A 354 9.42 11.64 4.66
CA ALA A 354 8.80 12.08 5.90
C ALA A 354 7.43 12.71 5.62
N THR A 355 6.51 12.46 6.54
CA THR A 355 5.16 13.01 6.51
C THR A 355 4.93 13.86 7.74
N GLN A 356 4.37 15.05 7.57
CA GLN A 356 3.94 15.92 8.66
C GLN A 356 2.56 16.50 8.37
N GLY A 357 1.58 16.17 9.19
CA GLY A 357 0.19 16.47 8.91
C GLY A 357 -0.27 15.80 7.62
N THR A 358 -0.95 16.54 6.76
CA THR A 358 -1.42 16.10 5.44
C THR A 358 -0.38 16.24 4.33
N GLU A 359 0.76 16.86 4.58
CA GLU A 359 1.84 17.03 3.62
C GLU A 359 2.90 15.93 3.78
N GLY A 360 3.42 15.42 2.67
CA GLY A 360 4.47 14.41 2.68
C GLY A 360 5.49 14.65 1.57
N GLY A 361 6.73 14.25 1.84
CA GLY A 361 7.82 14.43 0.90
C GLY A 361 9.14 13.93 1.47
N TYR A 362 10.21 14.68 1.23
CA TYR A 362 11.54 14.30 1.66
C TYR A 362 12.18 15.37 2.52
N ALA A 363 13.01 14.94 3.45
CA ALA A 363 13.83 15.81 4.31
C ALA A 363 15.29 15.35 4.28
N ARG A 364 16.20 16.30 4.41
CA ARG A 364 17.58 16.02 4.79
C ARG A 364 17.65 15.89 6.31
N VAL A 365 18.23 14.81 6.78
CA VAL A 365 18.44 14.56 8.20
C VAL A 365 19.93 14.60 8.48
N ASP A 366 20.34 15.51 9.36
CA ASP A 366 21.73 15.58 9.82
C ASP A 366 22.05 14.37 10.72
N PRO A 367 23.00 13.51 10.38
CA PRO A 367 23.24 12.28 11.12
C PRO A 367 23.88 12.50 12.50
N ALA A 368 24.42 13.69 12.77
CA ALA A 368 24.99 14.02 14.08
C ALA A 368 23.92 14.55 15.05
N SER A 369 23.08 15.50 14.59
CA SER A 369 22.08 16.17 15.43
C SER A 369 20.68 15.55 15.34
N GLY A 370 20.33 14.87 14.22
CA GLY A 370 18.98 14.42 13.94
C GLY A 370 18.04 15.54 13.46
N VAL A 371 18.55 16.71 13.12
CA VAL A 371 17.73 17.83 12.61
C VAL A 371 17.24 17.51 11.21
N LEU A 372 15.91 17.59 11.01
CA LEU A 372 15.27 17.41 9.72
C LEU A 372 15.08 18.75 9.03
N THR A 373 15.52 18.86 7.77
CA THR A 373 15.32 20.03 6.92
C THR A 373 14.51 19.60 5.69
N PRO A 374 13.25 20.07 5.52
CA PRO A 374 12.43 19.69 4.38
C PRO A 374 13.06 20.05 3.03
N ILE A 375 12.90 19.15 2.06
CA ILE A 375 13.30 19.35 0.66
C ILE A 375 12.09 19.89 -0.11
N GLN A 376 12.28 20.98 -0.85
CA GLN A 376 11.19 21.71 -1.52
C GLN A 376 11.00 21.22 -2.97
N LEU A 377 10.27 20.13 -3.18
CA LEU A 377 9.98 19.54 -4.50
C LEU A 377 8.59 19.92 -5.07
N GLY A 378 7.90 20.84 -4.43
CA GLY A 378 6.55 21.30 -4.77
C GLY A 378 5.56 21.07 -3.62
N THR A 379 4.33 21.50 -3.80
CA THR A 379 3.22 21.28 -2.84
C THR A 379 2.55 19.92 -3.08
N GLY A 380 1.95 19.35 -2.05
CA GLY A 380 1.27 18.07 -2.09
C GLY A 380 2.12 16.94 -1.56
N PHE A 381 1.90 15.74 -2.07
CA PHE A 381 2.57 14.52 -1.64
C PHE A 381 3.64 14.13 -2.66
N VAL A 382 4.90 14.06 -2.21
CA VAL A 382 6.07 13.68 -3.01
C VAL A 382 6.58 12.33 -2.57
N MET A 383 6.77 11.41 -3.51
CA MET A 383 7.18 10.03 -3.25
C MET A 383 8.16 9.52 -4.30
N GLN A 384 8.76 8.35 -4.06
CA GLN A 384 9.63 7.63 -5.00
C GLN A 384 10.79 8.48 -5.55
N LEU A 385 11.47 9.22 -4.67
CA LEU A 385 12.64 10.00 -5.04
C LEU A 385 13.80 9.07 -5.43
N ALA A 386 14.35 9.28 -6.61
CA ALA A 386 15.49 8.53 -7.10
C ALA A 386 16.50 9.43 -7.81
N THR A 387 17.75 8.97 -7.87
CA THR A 387 18.85 9.60 -8.61
C THR A 387 19.73 8.53 -9.24
N ASN A 388 20.66 8.91 -10.11
CA ASN A 388 21.69 8.00 -10.60
C ASN A 388 22.96 8.06 -9.73
N ALA A 389 23.88 7.13 -9.93
CA ALA A 389 25.13 7.05 -9.17
C ALA A 389 25.99 8.33 -9.24
N ARG A 390 25.88 9.09 -10.34
CA ARG A 390 26.60 10.36 -10.55
C ARG A 390 25.87 11.58 -9.98
N ARG A 391 24.62 11.40 -9.51
CA ARG A 391 23.74 12.47 -9.00
C ARG A 391 23.62 13.65 -9.97
N THR A 392 23.48 13.35 -11.25
CA THR A 392 23.33 14.37 -12.31
C THR A 392 21.96 15.02 -12.34
N GLY A 393 20.99 14.44 -11.63
CA GLY A 393 19.63 14.90 -11.49
C GLY A 393 18.83 13.98 -10.59
N TRP A 394 17.57 14.33 -10.37
CA TRP A 394 16.64 13.65 -9.50
C TRP A 394 15.32 13.45 -10.20
N VAL A 395 14.69 12.33 -9.95
CA VAL A 395 13.33 12.02 -10.42
C VAL A 395 12.47 11.66 -9.24
N TYR A 396 11.20 12.02 -9.30
CA TYR A 396 10.25 11.74 -8.25
C TYR A 396 8.81 11.74 -8.76
N VAL A 397 7.92 11.10 -8.04
CA VAL A 397 6.47 11.17 -8.26
C VAL A 397 5.89 12.25 -7.35
N ARG A 398 5.00 13.07 -7.87
CA ARG A 398 4.25 14.07 -7.09
C ARG A 398 2.78 14.06 -7.47
N THR A 399 1.94 14.32 -6.48
CA THR A 399 0.50 14.54 -6.60
C THR A 399 0.07 15.62 -5.61
N SER A 400 -1.10 16.22 -5.80
CA SER A 400 -1.76 17.06 -4.80
C SER A 400 -3.25 16.79 -4.82
N GLY A 401 -4.03 17.35 -3.89
CA GLY A 401 -5.47 17.10 -3.84
C GLY A 401 -6.23 17.45 -5.12
N ASP A 402 -5.67 18.33 -5.95
CA ASP A 402 -6.26 18.77 -7.23
C ASP A 402 -5.40 18.42 -8.47
N GLU A 403 -4.22 17.81 -8.29
CA GLU A 403 -3.35 17.38 -9.39
C GLU A 403 -3.11 15.86 -9.33
N PRO A 404 -3.52 15.08 -10.34
CA PRO A 404 -3.16 13.68 -10.45
C PRO A 404 -1.66 13.46 -10.41
N LEU A 405 -1.25 12.26 -9.99
CA LEU A 405 0.16 11.92 -9.91
C LEU A 405 0.87 12.08 -11.26
N ALA A 406 2.11 12.55 -11.20
CA ALA A 406 2.99 12.69 -12.35
C ALA A 406 4.45 12.52 -11.93
N ILE A 407 5.30 12.18 -12.88
CA ILE A 407 6.75 12.08 -12.68
C ILE A 407 7.40 13.41 -13.04
N TYR A 408 8.32 13.82 -12.20
CA TYR A 408 9.08 15.08 -12.32
C TYR A 408 10.57 14.80 -12.37
N HIS A 409 11.30 15.67 -13.04
CA HIS A 409 12.77 15.69 -13.04
C HIS A 409 13.29 17.06 -12.59
N THR A 410 14.33 17.07 -11.78
CA THR A 410 15.07 18.29 -11.38
C THR A 410 16.56 18.03 -11.36
N SER A 411 17.36 19.07 -11.64
CA SER A 411 18.81 19.04 -11.46
C SER A 411 19.26 19.36 -10.02
N SER A 412 18.34 19.80 -9.14
CA SER A 412 18.63 20.16 -7.76
C SER A 412 17.45 19.86 -6.86
N LEU A 413 17.70 19.43 -5.64
CA LEU A 413 16.70 19.24 -4.61
C LEU A 413 16.21 20.55 -3.94
N ASP A 414 16.77 21.69 -4.32
CA ASP A 414 16.43 23.00 -3.73
C ASP A 414 15.29 23.71 -4.47
N LYS A 415 14.73 23.08 -5.50
CA LYS A 415 13.63 23.64 -6.30
C LYS A 415 12.75 22.54 -6.90
N PRO A 416 11.46 22.82 -7.14
CA PRO A 416 10.57 21.91 -7.85
C PRO A 416 11.11 21.55 -9.24
N GLY A 417 10.86 20.30 -9.64
CA GLY A 417 11.20 19.79 -10.95
C GLY A 417 10.20 20.15 -12.04
N THR A 418 10.56 19.80 -13.26
CA THR A 418 9.70 19.87 -14.44
C THR A 418 8.96 18.54 -14.62
N ARG A 419 7.65 18.61 -14.88
CA ARG A 419 6.83 17.45 -15.18
C ARG A 419 7.28 16.80 -16.49
N LEU A 420 7.42 15.47 -16.49
CA LEU A 420 7.79 14.70 -17.66
C LEU A 420 6.55 14.29 -18.48
N SER A 421 6.71 14.19 -19.80
CA SER A 421 5.67 13.84 -20.76
C SER A 421 5.47 12.33 -20.86
N LEU A 422 5.00 11.68 -19.79
CA LEU A 422 4.52 10.30 -19.78
C LEU A 422 3.01 10.25 -20.04
N PRO A 423 2.44 9.07 -20.38
CA PRO A 423 0.99 8.92 -20.38
C PRO A 423 0.39 9.46 -19.09
N ALA A 424 -0.62 10.30 -19.20
CA ALA A 424 -1.23 10.91 -18.04
C ALA A 424 -1.85 9.83 -17.12
N ALA A 425 -1.64 9.97 -15.82
CA ALA A 425 -2.24 9.07 -14.84
C ALA A 425 -3.78 9.16 -14.84
N ALA A 426 -4.31 10.35 -15.10
CA ALA A 426 -5.74 10.62 -15.18
C ALA A 426 -6.05 11.52 -16.37
N GLY A 427 -7.31 11.57 -16.78
CA GLY A 427 -7.79 12.49 -17.80
C GLY A 427 -7.63 13.96 -17.39
N ASP A 428 -7.73 14.85 -18.35
CA ASP A 428 -7.69 16.30 -18.11
C ASP A 428 -9.05 16.77 -17.55
N TRP A 429 -9.32 16.35 -16.29
CA TRP A 429 -10.58 16.63 -15.60
C TRP A 429 -10.49 17.88 -14.74
N ARG A 430 -11.65 18.42 -14.43
CA ARG A 430 -11.79 19.41 -13.37
C ARG A 430 -11.52 18.73 -12.02
N ALA A 431 -10.82 19.40 -11.13
CA ALA A 431 -10.59 18.95 -9.78
C ALA A 431 -10.85 20.09 -8.78
N VAL A 432 -11.20 19.72 -7.57
CA VAL A 432 -11.38 20.62 -6.43
C VAL A 432 -10.16 20.52 -5.52
N LYS A 433 -9.59 21.66 -5.19
CA LYS A 433 -8.49 21.74 -4.22
C LYS A 433 -9.04 21.58 -2.79
N PRO A 434 -8.39 20.76 -1.93
CA PRO A 434 -8.81 20.63 -0.55
C PRO A 434 -8.54 21.91 0.25
N LYS A 435 -9.42 22.15 1.23
CA LYS A 435 -9.23 23.09 2.33
C LYS A 435 -8.75 22.29 3.54
N LEU A 436 -7.60 22.63 4.09
CA LEU A 436 -7.17 22.08 5.37
C LEU A 436 -8.06 22.64 6.48
N VAL A 437 -8.65 21.77 7.28
CA VAL A 437 -9.55 22.13 8.39
C VAL A 437 -9.04 21.53 9.69
N HIS A 438 -9.26 22.25 10.80
CA HIS A 438 -8.85 21.83 12.14
C HIS A 438 -10.01 21.92 13.10
N TRP A 439 -10.05 21.04 14.07
CA TRP A 439 -11.03 21.09 15.17
C TRP A 439 -10.43 20.50 16.44
N THR A 440 -11.01 20.90 17.58
CA THR A 440 -10.61 20.35 18.87
C THR A 440 -11.46 19.13 19.19
N SER A 441 -10.80 18.03 19.56
CA SER A 441 -11.44 16.83 20.09
C SER A 441 -10.70 16.38 21.34
N ASP A 442 -11.42 16.39 22.46
CA ASP A 442 -10.83 16.26 23.80
C ASP A 442 -9.70 17.29 23.98
N ALA A 443 -8.47 16.87 24.26
CA ALA A 443 -7.30 17.76 24.38
C ALA A 443 -6.46 17.84 23.09
N LEU A 444 -6.91 17.20 21.98
CA LEU A 444 -6.16 17.13 20.74
C LEU A 444 -6.68 18.14 19.71
N THR A 445 -5.77 18.66 18.91
CA THR A 445 -6.09 19.33 17.65
C THR A 445 -6.06 18.28 16.55
N ILE A 446 -7.20 18.00 15.97
CA ILE A 446 -7.37 17.09 14.85
C ILE A 446 -7.44 17.90 13.56
N GLU A 447 -6.91 17.34 12.49
CA GLU A 447 -6.98 17.97 11.16
C GLU A 447 -7.61 17.04 10.13
N GLY A 448 -8.05 17.61 9.02
CA GLY A 448 -8.57 16.88 7.87
C GLY A 448 -8.61 17.73 6.62
N LEU A 449 -8.87 17.09 5.51
CA LEU A 449 -9.04 17.72 4.21
C LEU A 449 -10.52 17.83 3.87
N LEU A 450 -10.99 19.04 3.58
CA LEU A 450 -12.36 19.30 3.15
C LEU A 450 -12.38 19.74 1.69
N TYR A 451 -13.06 18.95 0.86
CA TYR A 451 -13.30 19.26 -0.55
C TYR A 451 -14.72 19.80 -0.71
N LEU A 452 -14.83 21.02 -1.20
CA LEU A 452 -16.10 21.68 -1.40
C LEU A 452 -16.43 21.75 -2.90
N PRO A 453 -17.58 21.20 -3.35
CA PRO A 453 -17.98 21.32 -4.74
C PRO A 453 -18.32 22.78 -5.07
N PRO A 454 -18.31 23.19 -6.34
CA PRO A 454 -18.62 24.57 -6.75
C PRO A 454 -19.95 25.09 -6.24
N GLU A 455 -20.94 24.21 -6.11
CA GLU A 455 -22.29 24.51 -5.61
C GLU A 455 -22.33 25.00 -4.17
N ALA A 456 -21.31 24.66 -3.37
CA ALA A 456 -21.18 25.11 -1.99
C ALA A 456 -21.04 26.63 -1.85
N SER A 457 -20.67 27.33 -2.93
CA SER A 457 -20.63 28.79 -2.97
C SER A 457 -22.02 29.47 -2.94
N SER A 458 -23.08 28.72 -3.29
CA SER A 458 -24.42 29.27 -3.45
C SER A 458 -25.50 28.56 -2.63
N ARG A 459 -25.23 27.36 -2.14
CA ARG A 459 -26.20 26.56 -1.36
C ARG A 459 -25.49 25.60 -0.42
N ARG A 460 -26.23 25.09 0.57
CA ARG A 460 -25.77 23.97 1.37
C ARG A 460 -25.75 22.69 0.53
N VAL A 461 -24.68 21.88 0.67
CA VAL A 461 -24.45 20.64 -0.09
C VAL A 461 -24.40 19.43 0.83
N PRO A 462 -24.71 18.24 0.34
CA PRO A 462 -24.50 16.99 1.07
C PRO A 462 -23.02 16.80 1.45
N LEU A 463 -22.76 16.00 2.49
CA LEU A 463 -21.42 15.65 2.94
C LEU A 463 -21.21 14.14 2.91
N VAL A 464 -20.09 13.70 2.32
CA VAL A 464 -19.51 12.38 2.53
C VAL A 464 -18.34 12.52 3.51
N VAL A 465 -18.32 11.71 4.54
CA VAL A 465 -17.16 11.54 5.41
C VAL A 465 -16.42 10.30 4.94
N ASN A 466 -15.16 10.44 4.55
CA ASN A 466 -14.33 9.36 4.04
C ASN A 466 -13.23 9.04 5.05
N VAL A 467 -13.35 7.92 5.76
CA VAL A 467 -12.39 7.53 6.81
C VAL A 467 -11.35 6.59 6.23
N HIS A 468 -10.06 6.90 6.48
CA HIS A 468 -8.94 6.09 5.99
C HIS A 468 -8.80 4.75 6.72
N GLY A 469 -8.07 3.81 6.12
CA GLY A 469 -7.65 2.56 6.74
C GLY A 469 -6.44 2.73 7.67
N GLY A 470 -6.03 1.65 8.30
CA GLY A 470 -4.94 1.59 9.24
C GLY A 470 -5.36 0.89 10.53
N PRO A 471 -5.49 1.57 11.70
CA PRO A 471 -5.58 3.02 11.96
C PRO A 471 -4.31 3.84 11.75
N ALA A 472 -3.13 3.21 11.76
CA ALA A 472 -1.84 3.85 11.48
C ALA A 472 -1.70 4.18 9.98
N GLY A 473 -2.57 5.03 9.47
CA GLY A 473 -2.63 5.56 8.11
C GLY A 473 -2.91 7.06 8.13
N GLY A 474 -3.43 7.61 7.04
CA GLY A 474 -3.88 9.00 7.05
C GLY A 474 -4.13 9.56 5.66
N TRP A 475 -5.05 10.50 5.59
CA TRP A 475 -5.26 11.28 4.38
C TRP A 475 -4.13 12.27 4.16
N ARG A 476 -3.67 12.35 2.93
CA ARG A 476 -2.61 13.23 2.49
C ARG A 476 -3.15 14.20 1.44
N ASN A 477 -2.47 15.31 1.25
CA ASN A 477 -2.74 16.23 0.15
C ASN A 477 -2.30 15.58 -1.17
N ALA A 478 -3.08 14.57 -1.59
CA ALA A 478 -2.88 13.74 -2.77
C ALA A 478 -4.19 13.62 -3.55
N TYR A 479 -4.11 13.41 -4.86
CA TYR A 479 -5.28 13.28 -5.71
C TYR A 479 -6.07 12.02 -5.37
N GLN A 480 -7.30 12.21 -4.94
CA GLN A 480 -8.24 11.15 -4.63
C GLN A 480 -9.35 11.12 -5.70
N PRO A 481 -9.31 10.18 -6.64
CA PRO A 481 -10.28 10.14 -7.77
C PRO A 481 -11.73 10.05 -7.32
N LEU A 482 -12.02 9.24 -6.30
CA LEU A 482 -13.36 9.10 -5.74
C LEU A 482 -13.87 10.40 -5.11
N THR A 483 -13.00 11.10 -4.39
CA THR A 483 -13.32 12.41 -3.79
C THR A 483 -13.65 13.44 -4.87
N GLN A 484 -12.91 13.44 -5.98
CA GLN A 484 -13.19 14.31 -7.12
C GLN A 484 -14.51 13.94 -7.83
N LEU A 485 -14.85 12.66 -7.89
CA LEU A 485 -16.14 12.20 -8.40
C LEU A 485 -17.28 12.72 -7.52
N PHE A 486 -17.21 12.60 -6.20
CA PHE A 486 -18.23 13.13 -5.30
C PHE A 486 -18.37 14.65 -5.42
N ALA A 487 -17.25 15.37 -5.53
CA ALA A 487 -17.28 16.80 -5.79
C ALA A 487 -17.99 17.14 -7.12
N GLY A 488 -17.79 16.32 -8.15
CA GLY A 488 -18.48 16.41 -9.44
C GLY A 488 -20.00 16.15 -9.35
N LEU A 489 -20.42 15.34 -8.39
CA LEU A 489 -21.83 15.10 -8.09
C LEU A 489 -22.48 16.18 -7.21
N GLY A 490 -21.70 17.22 -6.83
CA GLY A 490 -22.18 18.32 -5.99
C GLY A 490 -22.16 18.00 -4.49
N TRP A 491 -21.33 17.04 -4.05
CA TRP A 491 -21.17 16.65 -2.65
C TRP A 491 -19.83 17.17 -2.10
N ALA A 492 -19.84 17.65 -0.89
CA ALA A 492 -18.61 17.88 -0.13
C ALA A 492 -18.04 16.53 0.36
N VAL A 493 -16.71 16.47 0.52
CA VAL A 493 -16.04 15.32 1.13
C VAL A 493 -15.14 15.81 2.25
N LEU A 494 -15.30 15.22 3.45
CA LEU A 494 -14.39 15.39 4.57
C LEU A 494 -13.54 14.12 4.70
N GLU A 495 -12.23 14.29 4.66
CA GLU A 495 -11.21 13.27 4.88
C GLU A 495 -10.49 13.58 6.20
N PRO A 496 -10.99 13.06 7.36
CA PRO A 496 -10.42 13.35 8.67
C PRO A 496 -9.19 12.50 8.95
N ASN A 497 -8.24 13.04 9.72
CA ASN A 497 -7.12 12.30 10.32
C ASN A 497 -7.33 12.21 11.84
N PRO A 498 -8.14 11.27 12.35
CA PRO A 498 -8.38 11.11 13.78
C PRO A 498 -7.11 10.68 14.52
N ARG A 499 -7.15 10.62 15.87
CA ARG A 499 -6.10 9.94 16.64
C ARG A 499 -5.94 8.50 16.14
N GLY A 500 -4.70 8.00 16.12
CA GLY A 500 -4.30 6.80 15.40
C GLY A 500 -3.58 7.11 14.09
N SER A 501 -3.83 8.28 13.46
CA SER A 501 -3.25 8.64 12.17
C SER A 501 -1.76 8.93 12.25
N THR A 502 -1.00 8.52 11.21
CA THR A 502 0.42 8.84 11.02
C THR A 502 0.61 10.29 10.57
N GLY A 503 1.84 10.80 10.64
CA GLY A 503 2.18 12.17 10.27
C GLY A 503 2.08 13.18 11.43
N TYR A 504 1.75 12.73 12.64
CA TYR A 504 1.54 13.58 13.82
C TYR A 504 2.41 13.16 15.01
N GLY A 505 3.33 12.21 14.81
CA GLY A 505 4.23 11.66 15.82
C GLY A 505 3.63 10.48 16.60
N ALA A 506 4.51 9.66 17.20
CA ALA A 506 4.15 8.40 17.85
C ALA A 506 3.01 8.51 18.86
N SER A 507 2.94 9.62 19.63
CA SER A 507 1.90 9.82 20.65
C SER A 507 0.49 9.93 20.07
N ILE A 508 0.33 10.48 18.88
CA ILE A 508 -0.97 10.58 18.20
C ILE A 508 -1.31 9.22 17.57
N VAL A 509 -0.34 8.54 16.97
CA VAL A 509 -0.54 7.17 16.43
C VAL A 509 -0.97 6.21 17.55
N ALA A 510 -0.38 6.32 18.74
CA ALA A 510 -0.74 5.49 19.89
C ALA A 510 -2.03 5.90 20.63
N ALA A 511 -2.64 7.03 20.27
CA ALA A 511 -3.70 7.63 21.11
C ALA A 511 -5.07 6.91 21.03
N ASN A 512 -5.25 5.95 20.14
CA ASN A 512 -6.43 5.07 20.10
C ASN A 512 -6.15 3.65 20.65
N LYS A 513 -4.95 3.40 21.19
CA LYS A 513 -4.63 2.13 21.84
C LYS A 513 -5.61 1.85 22.99
N ASN A 514 -6.23 0.68 23.01
CA ASN A 514 -7.27 0.28 23.95
C ASN A 514 -8.55 1.14 23.91
N ASP A 515 -8.77 1.92 22.86
CA ASP A 515 -9.93 2.82 22.75
C ASP A 515 -10.46 2.93 21.31
N LEU A 516 -10.33 1.86 20.50
CA LEU A 516 -10.91 1.78 19.16
C LEU A 516 -12.42 2.02 19.22
N GLY A 517 -12.91 2.86 18.30
CA GLY A 517 -14.30 3.33 18.30
C GLY A 517 -14.65 4.27 19.47
N GLY A 518 -13.68 4.71 20.27
CA GLY A 518 -13.84 5.64 21.38
C GLY A 518 -13.44 7.08 21.03
N GLY A 519 -12.19 7.41 21.31
CA GLY A 519 -11.65 8.76 21.03
C GLY A 519 -11.60 9.10 19.55
N ASP A 520 -11.19 8.15 18.73
CA ASP A 520 -11.14 8.25 17.28
C ASP A 520 -12.53 8.48 16.66
N TYR A 521 -13.57 7.77 17.12
CA TYR A 521 -14.96 8.06 16.74
C TYR A 521 -15.36 9.49 17.12
N ARG A 522 -15.00 9.97 18.32
CA ARG A 522 -15.29 11.36 18.72
C ARG A 522 -14.56 12.35 17.84
N ASP A 523 -13.33 12.08 17.44
CA ASP A 523 -12.56 12.91 16.53
C ASP A 523 -13.26 13.10 15.20
N VAL A 524 -13.73 12.00 14.59
CA VAL A 524 -14.48 12.00 13.33
C VAL A 524 -15.78 12.81 13.47
N MET A 525 -16.57 12.53 14.52
CA MET A 525 -17.87 13.18 14.71
C MET A 525 -17.74 14.67 15.00
N ARG A 526 -16.73 15.10 15.76
CA ARG A 526 -16.43 16.53 15.98
C ARG A 526 -15.96 17.23 14.71
N GLY A 527 -15.25 16.50 13.81
CA GLY A 527 -14.93 17.01 12.48
C GLY A 527 -16.17 17.29 11.66
N VAL A 528 -17.15 16.38 11.67
CA VAL A 528 -18.46 16.58 11.03
C VAL A 528 -19.15 17.83 11.59
N ASP A 529 -19.18 17.98 12.92
CA ASP A 529 -19.79 19.16 13.56
C ASP A 529 -19.08 20.46 13.18
N ALA A 530 -17.75 20.45 13.13
CA ALA A 530 -16.95 21.61 12.78
C ALA A 530 -17.23 22.08 11.34
N VAL A 531 -17.26 21.18 10.36
CA VAL A 531 -17.53 21.57 8.96
C VAL A 531 -18.99 21.97 8.73
N ILE A 532 -19.95 21.40 9.44
CA ILE A 532 -21.35 21.84 9.41
C ILE A 532 -21.49 23.27 9.96
N ALA A 533 -20.73 23.59 11.00
CA ALA A 533 -20.80 24.92 11.63
C ALA A 533 -20.13 26.04 10.80
N THR A 534 -19.08 25.70 10.07
CA THR A 534 -18.21 26.68 9.39
C THR A 534 -18.37 26.75 7.88
N ASP A 535 -18.95 25.70 7.26
CA ASP A 535 -19.02 25.55 5.81
C ASP A 535 -20.46 25.32 5.32
N SER A 536 -20.65 25.35 4.02
CA SER A 536 -22.00 25.24 3.40
C SER A 536 -22.48 23.76 3.32
N ILE A 537 -22.57 23.09 4.48
CA ILE A 537 -22.97 21.69 4.58
C ILE A 537 -24.45 21.56 5.00
N ASP A 538 -25.16 20.65 4.34
CA ASP A 538 -26.54 20.26 4.71
C ASP A 538 -26.48 19.12 5.75
N ALA A 539 -26.67 19.46 7.02
CA ALA A 539 -26.64 18.51 8.12
C ALA A 539 -27.67 17.39 8.05
N SER A 540 -28.68 17.51 7.18
CA SER A 540 -29.71 16.48 6.96
C SER A 540 -29.28 15.45 5.90
N LYS A 541 -28.15 15.64 5.21
CA LYS A 541 -27.67 14.84 4.07
C LYS A 541 -26.22 14.42 4.27
N LEU A 542 -25.98 13.58 5.28
CA LEU A 542 -24.68 13.04 5.60
C LEU A 542 -24.58 11.59 5.14
N ALA A 543 -23.46 11.21 4.54
CA ALA A 543 -23.08 9.82 4.27
C ALA A 543 -21.67 9.56 4.81
N LEU A 544 -21.35 8.29 5.11
CA LEU A 544 -20.02 7.89 5.54
C LEU A 544 -19.54 6.72 4.70
N ILE A 545 -18.28 6.75 4.32
CA ILE A 545 -17.59 5.66 3.65
C ILE A 545 -16.26 5.41 4.35
N GLY A 546 -15.80 4.16 4.34
CA GLY A 546 -14.49 3.80 4.85
C GLY A 546 -14.10 2.39 4.44
N TYR A 547 -12.80 2.09 4.51
CA TYR A 547 -12.22 0.82 4.14
C TYR A 547 -11.27 0.33 5.22
N SER A 548 -11.22 -0.99 5.51
CA SER A 548 -10.37 -1.56 6.57
C SER A 548 -10.74 -0.93 7.92
N TYR A 549 -9.82 -0.37 8.68
CA TYR A 549 -10.16 0.44 9.87
C TYR A 549 -11.23 1.53 9.58
N GLY A 550 -11.23 2.16 8.39
CA GLY A 550 -12.32 3.07 8.00
C GLY A 550 -13.67 2.37 7.90
N GLY A 551 -13.68 1.09 7.51
CA GLY A 551 -14.84 0.21 7.52
C GLY A 551 -15.27 -0.18 8.94
N GLU A 552 -14.30 -0.41 9.83
CA GLU A 552 -14.52 -0.58 11.27
C GLU A 552 -15.20 0.65 11.87
N MET A 553 -14.65 1.85 11.59
CA MET A 553 -15.26 3.11 12.02
C MET A 553 -16.69 3.27 11.48
N ALA A 554 -16.96 2.84 10.25
CA ALA A 554 -18.31 2.84 9.68
C ALA A 554 -19.26 1.96 10.52
N GLY A 555 -18.79 0.79 10.98
CA GLY A 555 -19.53 -0.08 11.89
C GLY A 555 -19.78 0.57 13.25
N PHE A 556 -18.80 1.27 13.83
CA PHE A 556 -19.01 2.03 15.07
C PHE A 556 -20.01 3.17 14.89
N VAL A 557 -19.94 3.90 13.77
CA VAL A 557 -20.90 4.97 13.47
C VAL A 557 -22.30 4.44 13.37
N GLU A 558 -22.51 3.28 12.74
CA GLU A 558 -23.82 2.64 12.62
C GLU A 558 -24.43 2.31 13.98
N GLY A 559 -23.62 1.82 14.92
CA GLY A 559 -24.07 1.45 16.28
C GLY A 559 -24.21 2.62 17.25
N LYS A 560 -23.72 3.83 16.93
CA LYS A 560 -23.63 4.96 17.87
C LYS A 560 -24.43 6.20 17.48
N THR A 561 -24.87 6.34 16.22
CA THR A 561 -25.59 7.53 15.77
C THR A 561 -26.49 7.24 14.57
N ASP A 562 -27.59 7.98 14.44
CA ASP A 562 -28.53 7.94 13.32
C ASP A 562 -28.46 9.19 12.42
N ARG A 563 -27.37 9.96 12.53
CA ARG A 563 -27.18 11.20 11.74
C ARG A 563 -27.00 10.95 10.24
N PHE A 564 -26.42 9.81 9.88
CA PHE A 564 -26.11 9.47 8.49
C PHE A 564 -27.32 8.88 7.77
N LYS A 565 -27.41 9.09 6.46
CA LYS A 565 -28.49 8.59 5.60
C LYS A 565 -28.08 7.32 4.86
N ALA A 566 -26.78 7.08 4.72
CA ALA A 566 -26.20 5.88 4.17
C ALA A 566 -24.77 5.69 4.70
N ILE A 567 -24.38 4.45 4.89
CA ILE A 567 -23.03 4.05 5.31
C ILE A 567 -22.52 2.98 4.35
N VAL A 568 -21.26 3.11 3.92
CA VAL A 568 -20.55 2.11 3.13
C VAL A 568 -19.31 1.69 3.88
N SER A 569 -19.17 0.39 4.10
CA SER A 569 -18.09 -0.22 4.85
C SER A 569 -17.41 -1.28 3.98
N GLY A 570 -16.16 -1.03 3.62
CA GLY A 570 -15.35 -1.94 2.81
C GLY A 570 -14.38 -2.71 3.68
N ALA A 571 -14.31 -4.03 3.52
CA ALA A 571 -13.42 -4.92 4.25
C ALA A 571 -13.25 -4.51 5.73
N PRO A 572 -14.32 -4.52 6.52
CA PRO A 572 -14.30 -3.99 7.89
C PRO A 572 -13.83 -5.01 8.93
N VAL A 573 -13.20 -4.53 10.00
CA VAL A 573 -13.15 -5.23 11.28
C VAL A 573 -14.47 -5.02 12.03
N ILE A 574 -15.13 -6.08 12.47
CA ILE A 574 -16.46 -6.02 13.10
C ILE A 574 -16.50 -6.67 14.49
N ASP A 575 -15.79 -7.76 14.67
CA ASP A 575 -15.68 -8.46 15.95
C ASP A 575 -14.22 -8.81 16.24
N GLN A 576 -13.65 -8.15 17.25
CA GLN A 576 -12.26 -8.32 17.65
C GLN A 576 -11.87 -9.75 18.07
N PHE A 577 -12.85 -10.61 18.40
CA PHE A 577 -12.57 -12.01 18.70
C PHE A 577 -12.34 -12.84 17.44
N SER A 578 -13.26 -12.75 16.49
CA SER A 578 -13.15 -13.49 15.24
C SER A 578 -12.07 -12.91 14.35
N GLU A 579 -11.86 -11.60 14.36
CA GLU A 579 -10.75 -10.95 13.67
C GLU A 579 -9.42 -11.51 14.12
N TYR A 580 -9.07 -11.33 15.38
CA TYR A 580 -7.81 -11.80 15.97
C TYR A 580 -7.49 -13.28 15.69
N GLY A 581 -8.51 -14.12 15.58
CA GLY A 581 -8.35 -15.55 15.39
C GLY A 581 -8.34 -16.03 13.95
N THR A 582 -8.59 -15.14 12.97
CA THR A 582 -8.76 -15.51 11.55
C THR A 582 -7.99 -14.62 10.57
N GLU A 583 -7.41 -13.53 11.03
CA GLU A 583 -6.56 -12.63 10.26
C GLU A 583 -5.10 -13.14 10.13
N ASP A 584 -4.31 -12.55 9.26
CA ASP A 584 -2.93 -12.91 9.03
C ASP A 584 -1.90 -12.04 9.79
N GLU A 585 -2.34 -11.06 10.60
CA GLU A 585 -1.49 -10.12 11.35
C GLU A 585 -1.93 -9.91 12.81
N SER A 586 -2.35 -10.95 13.55
CA SER A 586 -2.87 -10.84 14.92
C SER A 586 -1.93 -10.17 15.94
N TRP A 587 -0.64 -10.08 15.64
CA TRP A 587 0.31 -9.28 16.41
C TRP A 587 -0.01 -7.78 16.36
N TYR A 588 -0.56 -7.28 15.25
CA TYR A 588 -0.98 -5.90 15.05
C TYR A 588 -2.13 -5.57 16.00
N ASP A 589 -3.17 -6.37 15.98
CA ASP A 589 -4.33 -6.27 16.84
C ASP A 589 -3.99 -6.40 18.32
N ARG A 590 -3.07 -7.34 18.65
CA ARG A 590 -2.58 -7.51 20.02
C ARG A 590 -1.98 -6.24 20.59
N TRP A 591 -1.37 -5.41 19.76
CA TRP A 591 -0.84 -4.12 20.21
C TRP A 591 -1.97 -3.15 20.58
N TYR A 592 -3.07 -3.13 19.82
CA TYR A 592 -4.18 -2.19 20.04
C TYR A 592 -5.06 -2.57 21.22
N PHE A 593 -5.46 -3.83 21.38
CA PHE A 593 -6.40 -4.22 22.43
C PHE A 593 -5.98 -5.44 23.26
N GLY A 594 -4.82 -6.04 23.00
CA GLY A 594 -4.32 -7.22 23.69
C GLY A 594 -4.95 -8.50 23.17
N LYS A 595 -4.84 -9.60 23.91
CA LYS A 595 -5.47 -10.87 23.56
C LYS A 595 -6.94 -10.86 23.96
N PRO A 596 -7.89 -11.06 23.03
CA PRO A 596 -9.31 -10.89 23.32
C PRO A 596 -9.83 -11.83 24.42
N TRP A 597 -9.33 -13.07 24.52
CA TRP A 597 -9.72 -14.01 25.60
C TRP A 597 -9.22 -13.63 27.00
N GLU A 598 -8.20 -12.78 27.11
CA GLU A 598 -7.71 -12.24 28.39
C GLU A 598 -8.46 -10.95 28.77
N ARG A 599 -9.05 -10.25 27.79
CA ARG A 599 -9.67 -8.93 27.94
C ARG A 599 -11.07 -8.87 27.29
N VAL A 600 -11.90 -9.86 27.57
CA VAL A 600 -13.21 -10.09 26.93
C VAL A 600 -14.09 -8.82 26.85
N THR A 601 -14.25 -8.12 27.97
CA THR A 601 -15.08 -6.91 28.02
C THR A 601 -14.52 -5.78 27.18
N ASP A 602 -13.21 -5.61 27.17
CA ASP A 602 -12.54 -4.56 26.39
C ASP A 602 -12.59 -4.87 24.90
N ALA A 603 -12.32 -6.11 24.50
CA ALA A 603 -12.39 -6.56 23.12
C ALA A 603 -13.82 -6.38 22.56
N TRP A 604 -14.84 -6.82 23.35
CA TRP A 604 -16.24 -6.62 22.95
C TRP A 604 -16.61 -5.14 22.81
N ARG A 605 -16.17 -4.27 23.74
CA ARG A 605 -16.41 -2.83 23.68
C ARG A 605 -15.79 -2.19 22.43
N GLN A 606 -14.65 -2.72 22.00
CA GLN A 606 -13.91 -2.28 20.81
C GLN A 606 -14.34 -3.02 19.53
N SER A 607 -15.36 -3.83 19.58
CA SER A 607 -16.01 -4.46 18.42
C SER A 607 -17.21 -3.64 17.96
N PRO A 608 -17.29 -3.19 16.70
CA PRO A 608 -18.48 -2.54 16.13
C PRO A 608 -19.77 -3.33 16.35
N LEU A 609 -19.69 -4.66 16.33
CA LEU A 609 -20.82 -5.57 16.56
C LEU A 609 -21.50 -5.34 17.90
N SER A 610 -20.76 -4.86 18.92
CA SER A 610 -21.33 -4.57 20.25
C SER A 610 -22.43 -3.50 20.22
N GLY A 611 -22.40 -2.60 19.23
CA GLY A 611 -23.36 -1.51 19.04
C GLY A 611 -24.52 -1.83 18.13
N VAL A 612 -24.55 -2.99 17.46
CA VAL A 612 -25.49 -3.30 16.38
C VAL A 612 -26.96 -3.25 16.81
N GLY A 613 -27.28 -3.43 18.10
CA GLY A 613 -28.63 -3.28 18.64
C GLY A 613 -29.24 -1.89 18.49
N HIS A 614 -28.44 -0.86 18.20
CA HIS A 614 -28.87 0.51 17.95
C HIS A 614 -28.87 0.91 16.47
N ALA A 615 -28.44 0.01 15.58
CA ALA A 615 -28.32 0.24 14.16
C ALA A 615 -29.65 0.60 13.48
N LYS A 616 -29.61 1.59 12.59
CA LYS A 616 -30.81 2.08 11.87
C LYS A 616 -30.52 2.56 10.46
N THR A 617 -29.27 2.88 10.15
CA THR A 617 -28.89 3.49 8.88
C THR A 617 -28.76 2.44 7.79
N PRO A 618 -29.27 2.64 6.56
CA PRO A 618 -29.01 1.75 5.43
C PRO A 618 -27.50 1.53 5.24
N PHE A 619 -27.08 0.27 5.15
CA PHE A 619 -25.69 -0.13 5.21
C PHE A 619 -25.29 -0.99 4.00
N LEU A 620 -24.14 -0.67 3.38
CA LEU A 620 -23.55 -1.45 2.30
C LEU A 620 -22.18 -1.98 2.74
N LEU A 621 -22.00 -3.30 2.65
CA LEU A 621 -20.74 -4.00 2.88
C LEU A 621 -20.11 -4.39 1.54
N LEU A 622 -18.80 -4.19 1.41
CA LEU A 622 -17.99 -4.57 0.27
C LEU A 622 -16.82 -5.42 0.74
N GLN A 623 -16.61 -6.64 0.20
CA GLN A 623 -15.64 -7.58 0.76
C GLN A 623 -14.94 -8.45 -0.27
N GLY A 624 -13.62 -8.54 -0.21
CA GLY A 624 -12.83 -9.56 -0.90
C GLY A 624 -13.11 -10.96 -0.32
N GLN A 625 -13.29 -11.98 -1.15
CA GLN A 625 -13.53 -13.34 -0.64
C GLN A 625 -12.25 -14.05 -0.21
N VAL A 626 -11.10 -13.58 -0.66
CA VAL A 626 -9.78 -14.11 -0.28
C VAL A 626 -8.97 -13.10 0.54
N ASP A 627 -9.68 -12.19 1.20
CA ASP A 627 -9.12 -11.24 2.15
C ASP A 627 -8.68 -12.00 3.40
N ALA A 628 -7.39 -11.95 3.72
CA ALA A 628 -6.81 -12.58 4.88
C ALA A 628 -6.52 -11.59 6.01
N THR A 629 -6.47 -10.31 5.68
CA THR A 629 -6.24 -9.23 6.65
C THR A 629 -7.52 -8.91 7.41
N ASP A 630 -8.61 -8.55 6.71
CA ASP A 630 -9.94 -8.40 7.31
C ASP A 630 -10.85 -9.49 6.70
N PRO A 631 -10.96 -10.69 7.31
CA PRO A 631 -11.58 -11.85 6.64
C PRO A 631 -13.06 -11.66 6.34
N LEU A 632 -13.55 -12.32 5.28
CA LEU A 632 -14.97 -12.30 4.86
C LEU A 632 -15.95 -12.56 6.01
N GLY A 633 -15.52 -13.31 7.03
CA GLY A 633 -16.29 -13.58 8.26
C GLY A 633 -16.82 -12.31 8.90
N GLN A 634 -16.00 -11.28 8.99
CA GLN A 634 -16.32 -9.98 9.58
C GLN A 634 -17.55 -9.33 8.91
N SER A 635 -17.50 -9.20 7.60
CA SER A 635 -18.62 -8.67 6.82
C SER A 635 -19.88 -9.53 6.92
N LEU A 636 -19.75 -10.87 7.00
CA LEU A 636 -20.89 -11.77 7.16
C LEU A 636 -21.55 -11.63 8.54
N GLU A 637 -20.79 -11.42 9.60
CA GLU A 637 -21.31 -11.17 10.96
C GLU A 637 -22.15 -9.90 10.98
N MET A 638 -21.60 -8.78 10.52
CA MET A 638 -22.34 -7.50 10.46
C MET A 638 -23.58 -7.59 9.57
N TYR A 639 -23.46 -8.20 8.40
CA TYR A 639 -24.58 -8.38 7.47
C TYR A 639 -25.76 -9.13 8.12
N ARG A 640 -25.45 -10.23 8.81
CA ARG A 640 -26.50 -11.04 9.48
C ARG A 640 -27.10 -10.31 10.67
N ALA A 641 -26.30 -9.63 11.47
CA ALA A 641 -26.75 -8.87 12.62
C ALA A 641 -27.68 -7.72 12.19
N LEU A 642 -27.28 -6.91 11.22
CA LEU A 642 -28.10 -5.81 10.70
C LEU A 642 -29.43 -6.32 10.10
N ARG A 643 -29.40 -7.43 9.37
CA ARG A 643 -30.64 -8.05 8.87
C ARG A 643 -31.60 -8.46 10.00
N GLN A 644 -31.08 -9.01 11.09
CA GLN A 644 -31.91 -9.40 12.26
C GLN A 644 -32.48 -8.18 12.97
N GLN A 645 -31.77 -7.04 12.96
CA GLN A 645 -32.28 -5.75 13.45
C GLN A 645 -33.30 -5.10 12.50
N GLY A 646 -33.52 -5.65 11.31
CA GLY A 646 -34.42 -5.07 10.30
C GLY A 646 -33.82 -3.85 9.56
N VAL A 647 -32.54 -3.63 9.67
CA VAL A 647 -31.82 -2.56 8.95
C VAL A 647 -31.69 -2.94 7.47
N PRO A 648 -31.95 -2.03 6.52
CA PRO A 648 -31.65 -2.26 5.11
C PRO A 648 -30.14 -2.45 4.91
N VAL A 649 -29.72 -3.65 4.55
CA VAL A 649 -28.30 -3.99 4.38
C VAL A 649 -28.07 -4.80 3.12
N GLN A 650 -26.98 -4.52 2.43
CA GLN A 650 -26.47 -5.31 1.30
C GLN A 650 -25.02 -5.68 1.54
N LEU A 651 -24.63 -6.85 1.06
CA LEU A 651 -23.25 -7.34 1.06
C LEU A 651 -22.88 -7.71 -0.38
N VAL A 652 -21.84 -7.09 -0.92
CA VAL A 652 -21.24 -7.41 -2.21
C VAL A 652 -19.88 -8.05 -1.96
N THR A 653 -19.67 -9.24 -2.51
CA THR A 653 -18.40 -9.97 -2.35
C THR A 653 -17.69 -10.15 -3.68
N TYR A 654 -16.37 -10.12 -3.66
CA TYR A 654 -15.49 -10.19 -4.83
C TYR A 654 -14.66 -11.48 -4.77
N PRO A 655 -14.93 -12.49 -5.61
CA PRO A 655 -14.42 -13.86 -5.46
C PRO A 655 -12.90 -14.00 -5.53
N ARG A 656 -12.18 -13.08 -6.16
CA ARG A 656 -10.73 -13.16 -6.40
C ARG A 656 -9.94 -12.06 -5.72
N GLU A 657 -10.63 -11.22 -4.94
CA GLU A 657 -10.04 -10.04 -4.34
C GLU A 657 -9.58 -10.34 -2.91
N ASN A 658 -8.35 -9.90 -2.61
CA ASN A 658 -7.80 -9.85 -1.27
C ASN A 658 -8.08 -8.47 -0.63
N HIS A 659 -7.32 -8.09 0.42
CA HIS A 659 -7.47 -6.80 1.12
C HIS A 659 -7.12 -5.56 0.27
N GLY A 660 -6.50 -5.67 -0.90
CA GLY A 660 -5.95 -4.51 -1.62
C GLY A 660 -6.86 -3.79 -2.61
N PRO A 661 -7.64 -4.48 -3.46
CA PRO A 661 -8.23 -3.87 -4.68
C PRO A 661 -9.47 -3.03 -4.47
N LEU A 662 -10.20 -3.26 -3.39
CA LEU A 662 -11.32 -2.40 -2.99
C LEU A 662 -10.85 -1.06 -2.42
N SER A 663 -9.57 -0.92 -2.10
CA SER A 663 -8.96 0.35 -1.76
C SER A 663 -8.99 1.24 -2.99
N LEU A 664 -10.06 1.97 -3.10
CA LEU A 664 -10.39 2.94 -4.13
C LEU A 664 -9.17 3.80 -4.49
N GLY A 665 -8.33 3.33 -5.38
CA GLY A 665 -7.37 4.17 -6.09
C GLY A 665 -5.95 4.27 -5.54
N ILE A 666 -5.53 3.54 -4.50
CA ILE A 666 -4.12 3.57 -4.07
C ILE A 666 -3.25 2.70 -4.97
N ASN A 667 -3.77 1.61 -5.53
CA ASN A 667 -3.03 0.67 -6.38
C ASN A 667 -3.37 0.72 -7.88
N GLY A 668 -3.95 1.82 -8.37
CA GLY A 668 -4.05 2.08 -9.81
C GLY A 668 -5.10 1.28 -10.58
N ALA A 669 -5.88 0.43 -9.94
CA ALA A 669 -7.02 -0.23 -10.55
C ALA A 669 -8.21 -0.15 -9.60
N PRO A 670 -9.00 0.92 -9.65
CA PRO A 670 -10.25 0.93 -8.91
C PRO A 670 -11.18 -0.10 -9.55
N SER A 671 -11.34 -1.25 -8.95
CA SER A 671 -12.50 -2.09 -9.22
C SER A 671 -13.71 -1.39 -8.62
N LEU A 672 -14.20 -0.36 -9.28
CA LEU A 672 -15.50 0.25 -8.97
C LEU A 672 -16.65 -0.65 -9.40
N GLU A 673 -16.38 -1.94 -9.64
CA GLU A 673 -17.42 -2.97 -9.80
C GLU A 673 -18.51 -2.89 -8.73
N PRO A 674 -18.23 -2.54 -7.45
CA PRO A 674 -19.29 -2.35 -6.45
C PRO A 674 -20.36 -1.35 -6.85
N TRP A 675 -19.96 -0.29 -7.54
CA TRP A 675 -20.88 0.78 -7.93
C TRP A 675 -21.75 0.41 -9.14
N HIS A 676 -21.39 -0.64 -9.92
CA HIS A 676 -22.22 -1.18 -10.98
C HIS A 676 -23.25 -2.22 -10.54
N GLY A 677 -23.03 -2.91 -9.41
CA GLY A 677 -24.02 -3.80 -8.81
C GLY A 677 -25.29 -3.07 -8.33
N PHE A 678 -25.26 -1.75 -8.24
CA PHE A 678 -26.43 -0.89 -8.03
C PHE A 678 -27.19 -0.53 -9.31
N ASP A 679 -26.87 -1.16 -10.44
CA ASP A 679 -27.66 -1.01 -11.65
C ASP A 679 -29.09 -1.57 -11.41
N ALA A 680 -30.08 -0.77 -11.77
CA ALA A 680 -31.51 -0.97 -11.59
C ALA A 680 -32.10 -2.29 -12.19
N ARG A 681 -31.30 -3.29 -12.53
CA ARG A 681 -31.71 -4.58 -13.13
C ARG A 681 -31.97 -5.70 -12.15
N GLN A 682 -31.80 -5.48 -10.84
CA GLN A 682 -32.32 -6.39 -9.82
C GLN A 682 -33.57 -5.78 -9.15
N ARG A 683 -34.63 -5.63 -9.96
CA ARG A 683 -35.99 -5.44 -9.47
C ARG A 683 -36.70 -6.78 -9.32
#